data_6c1f555d842d6c7aac134a20719f06f6
#
_entry.id   6c1f555d842d6c7aac134a20719f06f6
#
_cell.length_a   1.000
_cell.length_b   1.000
_cell.length_c   1.000
_cell.angle_alpha   90.00
_cell.angle_beta   90.00
_cell.angle_gamma   90.00
#
_symmetry.space_group_name_H-M   'P 1'
#
loop_
_entity.id
_entity.type
_entity.pdbx_description
1 polymer ?
#
loop_
_entity_poly.entity_id
_entity_poly.type
_entity_poly.pdbx_seq_one_letter_code
_entity_poly.pdbx_strand_id
1 'polypeptide(L)'
;MSEDYTICLNMIVKDESHVILDTLRNITKYIKLNYWVISDTGSSDNTKEIISSFFKELNIPGELVDHKWVDFGHNRTQALQCAFNKSDYLLIFDADDRICGDFVVPIKPDNGINMRYDKYMLRLICGAEYYRPLIINNRKPWRFRGVLHEYLDSFDIPTTTATVHGNYHISGGVTGNRSITENKYLKDAILLESAYVAEKNDPNGISGRYAFYCAQSFKDSGEKYYEDAIKWYKIVLDIPNHWSQEKYYSAFAIGCLLNHINNSTKSESDTAVLFWLKSSEYDNDRMEGVSSSMLYYNERGMHTLVNALYNKYKTYNNNKSVNGNLSDKLFLLRYHYNDRLEFLNSISAFYANDFESGYACCKQIIINNILPYNEIKHTLMNLFKYKSCITRDIDVEEFFTSVDNLFYAHNELASIKEIVELWSLLFNKNYELTRYNVLAINSVCEAKTRRDRLAFTADKILISFTTCKRLHLFKKTINSILNCWTDISLISHWFCVDDMSCEADRTEMKQLYPFIEFYFKNMDEKGHRISMNIIRDKLKSTNSKYWIQFGDDYCCFNSRSYVADSKCVLDSGSTLGIKQIVFNRNYAEGVCGYRITGELPTDISGVVLHDHKIGTFPYCNAHYWPHFSFNPSMILVEPILSLGNFDSPNIFFERDYANKWELVGYKTAFFNRITHRHINDKLQS
;
A
#
# COMPACT_ATOMS: atom_id res chain seq x y z
N MET A 1 -24.98 -19.50 38.10
CA MET A 1 -25.56 -19.29 36.75
C MET A 1 -25.18 -17.88 36.37
N SER A 2 -24.29 -17.67 35.37
CA SER A 2 -24.00 -16.36 34.84
C SER A 2 -25.26 -15.84 34.17
N GLU A 3 -25.86 -14.78 34.70
CA GLU A 3 -27.00 -14.13 34.06
C GLU A 3 -26.47 -13.49 32.79
N ASP A 4 -26.68 -14.14 31.64
CA ASP A 4 -26.48 -13.56 30.33
C ASP A 4 -27.46 -12.37 30.18
N TYR A 5 -26.98 -11.18 29.74
CA TYR A 5 -27.84 -10.06 29.44
C TYR A 5 -28.85 -10.40 28.35
N THR A 6 -30.05 -9.89 28.51
CA THR A 6 -31.11 -10.03 27.52
C THR A 6 -31.06 -8.87 26.53
N ILE A 7 -31.19 -9.19 25.23
CA ILE A 7 -31.21 -8.22 24.15
C ILE A 7 -32.54 -8.29 23.39
N CYS A 8 -33.17 -7.14 23.19
CA CYS A 8 -34.34 -6.98 22.35
C CYS A 8 -33.96 -6.26 21.05
N LEU A 9 -34.36 -6.79 19.91
CA LEU A 9 -34.28 -6.08 18.63
C LEU A 9 -35.37 -5.03 18.58
N ASN A 10 -34.99 -3.78 18.21
CA ASN A 10 -35.91 -2.68 18.01
C ASN A 10 -35.73 -2.08 16.60
N MET A 11 -36.82 -1.98 15.87
CA MET A 11 -36.80 -1.58 14.46
C MET A 11 -38.09 -0.86 14.08
N ILE A 12 -38.02 0.06 13.12
CA ILE A 12 -39.19 0.55 12.37
C ILE A 12 -39.11 0.04 10.94
N VAL A 13 -40.23 -0.35 10.35
CA VAL A 13 -40.27 -0.90 8.98
C VAL A 13 -41.43 -0.31 8.17
N LYS A 14 -41.25 -0.28 6.84
CA LYS A 14 -42.33 0.02 5.89
C LYS A 14 -41.97 -0.50 4.49
N ASP A 15 -42.74 -1.46 3.98
CA ASP A 15 -42.58 -2.05 2.64
C ASP A 15 -41.15 -2.58 2.38
N GLU A 16 -40.60 -3.40 3.30
CA GLU A 16 -39.26 -3.95 3.29
C GLU A 16 -39.20 -5.46 2.99
N SER A 17 -40.28 -6.03 2.40
CA SER A 17 -40.38 -7.47 2.16
C SER A 17 -39.23 -8.09 1.35
N HIS A 18 -38.58 -7.26 0.54
CA HIS A 18 -37.46 -7.65 -0.33
C HIS A 18 -36.11 -7.78 0.39
N VAL A 19 -35.93 -7.21 1.59
CA VAL A 19 -34.64 -7.19 2.34
C VAL A 19 -34.75 -7.71 3.75
N ILE A 20 -35.90 -7.58 4.43
CA ILE A 20 -36.05 -7.80 5.87
C ILE A 20 -35.65 -9.22 6.31
N LEU A 21 -35.96 -10.25 5.53
CA LEU A 21 -35.63 -11.63 5.88
C LEU A 21 -34.10 -11.83 5.99
N ASP A 22 -33.35 -11.31 5.03
CA ASP A 22 -31.90 -11.43 5.03
C ASP A 22 -31.26 -10.61 6.15
N THR A 23 -31.82 -9.46 6.49
CA THR A 23 -31.40 -8.63 7.64
C THR A 23 -31.62 -9.38 8.97
N LEU A 24 -32.79 -9.96 9.18
CA LEU A 24 -33.10 -10.74 10.39
C LEU A 24 -32.20 -11.97 10.51
N ARG A 25 -31.93 -12.69 9.43
CA ARG A 25 -30.96 -13.80 9.39
C ARG A 25 -29.55 -13.34 9.72
N ASN A 26 -29.14 -12.19 9.19
CA ASN A 26 -27.82 -11.62 9.48
C ASN A 26 -27.71 -11.25 10.96
N ILE A 27 -28.66 -10.57 11.55
CA ILE A 27 -28.65 -10.19 12.97
C ILE A 27 -28.55 -11.43 13.87
N THR A 28 -29.41 -12.44 13.64
CA THR A 28 -29.47 -13.64 14.48
C THR A 28 -28.24 -14.55 14.34
N LYS A 29 -27.46 -14.42 13.29
CA LYS A 29 -26.15 -15.06 13.13
C LYS A 29 -25.12 -14.55 14.15
N TYR A 30 -25.16 -13.27 14.47
CA TYR A 30 -24.15 -12.61 15.33
C TYR A 30 -24.65 -12.34 16.75
N ILE A 31 -25.97 -12.16 16.93
CA ILE A 31 -26.57 -11.70 18.19
C ILE A 31 -27.68 -12.65 18.62
N LYS A 32 -27.57 -13.19 19.83
CA LYS A 32 -28.64 -13.95 20.47
C LYS A 32 -29.71 -12.97 20.94
N LEU A 33 -30.86 -12.96 20.27
CA LEU A 33 -32.02 -12.15 20.65
C LEU A 33 -32.87 -12.89 21.69
N ASN A 34 -33.35 -12.17 22.72
CA ASN A 34 -34.26 -12.68 23.74
C ASN A 34 -35.70 -12.17 23.52
N TYR A 35 -35.82 -11.04 22.88
CA TYR A 35 -37.10 -10.41 22.55
C TYR A 35 -36.97 -9.58 21.26
N TRP A 36 -38.08 -9.20 20.67
CA TRP A 36 -38.11 -8.27 19.54
C TRP A 36 -39.35 -7.37 19.59
N VAL A 37 -39.20 -6.12 19.21
CA VAL A 37 -40.28 -5.13 19.04
C VAL A 37 -40.02 -4.43 17.71
N ILE A 38 -40.88 -4.67 16.74
CA ILE A 38 -40.81 -4.05 15.43
C ILE A 38 -42.06 -3.24 15.20
N SER A 39 -41.88 -1.95 14.88
CA SER A 39 -42.95 -1.03 14.58
C SER A 39 -43.15 -0.97 13.07
N ASP A 40 -44.26 -1.44 12.59
CA ASP A 40 -44.72 -1.26 11.22
C ASP A 40 -45.37 0.09 11.04
N THR A 41 -44.92 0.89 10.08
CA THR A 41 -45.41 2.24 9.84
C THR A 41 -46.34 2.35 8.62
N GLY A 42 -46.99 1.25 8.29
CA GLY A 42 -47.98 1.14 7.22
C GLY A 42 -47.50 0.40 5.99
N SER A 43 -46.92 -0.81 6.17
CA SER A 43 -46.57 -1.69 5.06
C SER A 43 -47.80 -2.19 4.33
N SER A 44 -47.69 -2.21 3.03
CA SER A 44 -48.71 -2.73 2.09
C SER A 44 -48.31 -4.04 1.43
N ASP A 45 -47.08 -4.47 1.66
CA ASP A 45 -46.47 -5.72 1.16
C ASP A 45 -46.42 -6.81 2.25
N ASN A 46 -45.74 -7.93 1.98
CA ASN A 46 -45.61 -9.07 2.88
C ASN A 46 -44.62 -8.87 4.04
N THR A 47 -44.17 -7.65 4.33
CA THR A 47 -43.18 -7.35 5.41
C THR A 47 -43.62 -7.93 6.75
N LYS A 48 -44.87 -7.73 7.15
CA LYS A 48 -45.42 -8.19 8.43
C LYS A 48 -45.43 -9.72 8.56
N GLU A 49 -45.85 -10.40 7.53
CA GLU A 49 -45.92 -11.86 7.48
C GLU A 49 -44.54 -12.49 7.56
N ILE A 50 -43.56 -11.90 6.86
CA ILE A 50 -42.15 -12.38 6.89
C ILE A 50 -41.58 -12.26 8.30
N ILE A 51 -41.74 -11.11 8.96
CA ILE A 51 -41.24 -10.86 10.31
C ILE A 51 -41.86 -11.85 11.31
N SER A 52 -43.20 -11.98 11.29
CA SER A 52 -43.94 -12.83 12.21
C SER A 52 -43.57 -14.30 12.03
N SER A 53 -43.44 -14.75 10.80
CA SER A 53 -43.06 -16.13 10.48
C SER A 53 -41.64 -16.46 10.91
N PHE A 54 -40.69 -15.54 10.68
CA PHE A 54 -39.30 -15.72 11.04
C PHE A 54 -39.10 -15.90 12.55
N PHE A 55 -39.64 -15.02 13.37
CA PHE A 55 -39.50 -15.12 14.81
C PHE A 55 -40.30 -16.28 15.43
N LYS A 56 -41.41 -16.64 14.84
CA LYS A 56 -42.16 -17.83 15.23
C LYS A 56 -41.36 -19.11 14.99
N GLU A 57 -40.68 -19.23 13.87
CA GLU A 57 -39.80 -20.39 13.54
C GLU A 57 -38.67 -20.51 14.55
N LEU A 58 -38.07 -19.41 14.99
CA LEU A 58 -36.97 -19.39 15.97
C LEU A 58 -37.45 -19.45 17.43
N ASN A 59 -38.75 -19.50 17.69
CA ASN A 59 -39.35 -19.43 19.03
C ASN A 59 -38.85 -18.24 19.87
N ILE A 60 -38.60 -17.10 19.26
CA ILE A 60 -38.21 -15.87 19.96
C ILE A 60 -39.47 -15.04 20.22
N PRO A 61 -39.80 -14.74 21.49
CA PRO A 61 -40.97 -13.94 21.83
C PRO A 61 -40.78 -12.48 21.40
N GLY A 62 -41.87 -11.82 21.02
CA GLY A 62 -41.85 -10.42 20.62
C GLY A 62 -43.19 -9.95 20.10
N GLU A 63 -43.21 -8.75 19.57
CA GLU A 63 -44.42 -8.12 19.09
C GLU A 63 -44.18 -7.23 17.86
N LEU A 64 -45.11 -7.30 16.93
CA LEU A 64 -45.24 -6.40 15.79
C LEU A 64 -46.32 -5.39 16.13
N VAL A 65 -45.98 -4.09 16.12
CA VAL A 65 -46.88 -2.99 16.51
C VAL A 65 -47.16 -2.11 15.29
N ASP A 66 -48.39 -1.84 15.02
CA ASP A 66 -48.80 -0.92 13.96
C ASP A 66 -48.83 0.51 14.47
N HIS A 67 -48.06 1.40 13.84
CA HIS A 67 -48.06 2.84 14.10
C HIS A 67 -48.29 3.61 12.81
N LYS A 68 -49.06 4.73 12.93
CA LYS A 68 -49.18 5.66 11.81
C LYS A 68 -47.86 6.39 11.62
N TRP A 69 -47.43 6.51 10.38
CA TRP A 69 -46.26 7.31 10.04
C TRP A 69 -46.47 8.80 10.36
N VAL A 70 -45.52 9.38 11.08
CA VAL A 70 -45.43 10.83 11.34
C VAL A 70 -44.08 11.32 10.79
N ASP A 71 -42.99 10.95 11.43
CA ASP A 71 -41.62 11.21 11.04
C ASP A 71 -40.67 10.18 11.70
N PHE A 72 -39.40 10.20 11.36
CA PHE A 72 -38.45 9.21 11.90
C PHE A 72 -38.28 9.30 13.40
N GLY A 73 -38.06 10.51 13.95
CA GLY A 73 -37.85 10.67 15.40
C GLY A 73 -39.08 10.27 16.21
N HIS A 74 -40.26 10.62 15.74
CA HIS A 74 -41.51 10.22 16.38
C HIS A 74 -41.70 8.69 16.35
N ASN A 75 -41.64 8.08 15.19
CA ASN A 75 -41.91 6.63 15.07
C ASN A 75 -40.85 5.77 15.73
N ARG A 76 -39.55 6.15 15.66
CA ARG A 76 -38.52 5.46 16.43
C ARG A 76 -38.71 5.61 17.93
N THR A 77 -39.13 6.78 18.41
CA THR A 77 -39.46 6.99 19.85
C THR A 77 -40.61 6.10 20.28
N GLN A 78 -41.67 5.99 19.48
CA GLN A 78 -42.78 5.05 19.76
C GLN A 78 -42.28 3.60 19.83
N ALA A 79 -41.43 3.18 18.90
CA ALA A 79 -40.84 1.83 18.93
C ALA A 79 -40.00 1.58 20.18
N LEU A 80 -39.19 2.55 20.64
CA LEU A 80 -38.44 2.48 21.90
C LEU A 80 -39.38 2.34 23.10
N GLN A 81 -40.48 3.11 23.15
CA GLN A 81 -41.47 3.06 24.24
C GLN A 81 -42.13 1.68 24.35
N CYS A 82 -42.48 1.08 23.22
CA CYS A 82 -43.03 -0.28 23.18
C CYS A 82 -42.05 -1.32 23.72
N ALA A 83 -40.72 -1.15 23.48
CA ALA A 83 -39.69 -2.05 23.91
C ALA A 83 -39.18 -1.80 25.34
N PHE A 84 -39.56 -0.69 25.98
CA PHE A 84 -39.07 -0.25 27.29
C PHE A 84 -39.24 -1.34 28.37
N ASN A 85 -38.17 -1.64 29.10
CA ASN A 85 -38.11 -2.65 30.15
C ASN A 85 -38.34 -4.13 29.74
N LYS A 86 -38.45 -4.45 28.45
CA LYS A 86 -38.66 -5.85 27.99
C LYS A 86 -37.37 -6.67 27.93
N SER A 87 -36.22 -6.00 28.01
CA SER A 87 -34.88 -6.63 28.03
C SER A 87 -33.91 -5.71 28.79
N ASP A 88 -32.69 -6.15 29.00
CA ASP A 88 -31.64 -5.30 29.61
C ASP A 88 -31.08 -4.29 28.61
N TYR A 89 -30.93 -4.72 27.35
CA TYR A 89 -30.46 -3.87 26.26
C TYR A 89 -31.35 -3.95 25.04
N LEU A 90 -31.43 -2.83 24.29
CA LEU A 90 -32.02 -2.79 22.95
C LEU A 90 -30.93 -2.76 21.89
N LEU A 91 -31.09 -3.56 20.85
CA LEU A 91 -30.39 -3.40 19.58
C LEU A 91 -31.30 -2.61 18.64
N ILE A 92 -30.90 -1.39 18.31
CA ILE A 92 -31.57 -0.53 17.31
C ILE A 92 -30.95 -0.85 15.96
N PHE A 93 -31.76 -1.29 15.00
CA PHE A 93 -31.24 -1.70 13.70
C PHE A 93 -32.19 -1.30 12.58
N ASP A 94 -31.65 -0.93 11.41
CA ASP A 94 -32.43 -0.60 10.24
C ASP A 94 -32.71 -1.83 9.39
N ALA A 95 -33.82 -1.82 8.64
CA ALA A 95 -34.32 -2.99 7.94
C ALA A 95 -33.40 -3.49 6.80
N ASP A 96 -32.50 -2.64 6.32
CA ASP A 96 -31.56 -2.90 5.24
C ASP A 96 -30.10 -2.81 5.66
N ASP A 97 -29.79 -2.64 6.96
CA ASP A 97 -28.44 -2.66 7.51
C ASP A 97 -27.91 -4.10 7.65
N ARG A 98 -26.59 -4.26 7.60
CA ARG A 98 -25.93 -5.57 7.68
C ARG A 98 -24.68 -5.58 8.54
N ILE A 99 -24.54 -6.54 9.44
CA ILE A 99 -23.31 -6.80 10.21
C ILE A 99 -22.33 -7.56 9.32
N CYS A 100 -21.10 -7.04 9.19
CA CYS A 100 -20.02 -7.60 8.40
C CYS A 100 -18.77 -7.82 9.27
N GLY A 101 -17.98 -8.86 8.96
CA GLY A 101 -16.73 -9.17 9.68
C GLY A 101 -16.96 -9.96 10.97
N ASP A 102 -16.05 -9.79 11.94
CA ASP A 102 -15.98 -10.60 13.16
C ASP A 102 -16.64 -9.87 14.36
N PHE A 103 -17.94 -9.62 14.27
CA PHE A 103 -18.67 -8.92 15.34
C PHE A 103 -18.90 -9.83 16.54
N VAL A 104 -18.56 -9.31 17.73
CA VAL A 104 -18.88 -9.94 19.02
C VAL A 104 -19.63 -8.94 19.88
N VAL A 105 -20.75 -9.36 20.45
CA VAL A 105 -21.54 -8.52 21.34
C VAL A 105 -20.66 -8.08 22.53
N PRO A 106 -20.52 -6.76 22.79
CA PRO A 106 -19.57 -6.25 23.78
C PRO A 106 -20.03 -6.44 25.23
N ILE A 107 -21.26 -6.89 25.43
CA ILE A 107 -21.85 -7.09 26.75
C ILE A 107 -21.44 -8.47 27.24
N LYS A 108 -20.45 -8.51 28.16
CA LYS A 108 -20.06 -9.75 28.84
C LYS A 108 -20.65 -9.77 30.26
N PRO A 109 -21.11 -10.91 30.76
CA PRO A 109 -21.34 -11.06 32.19
C PRO A 109 -19.97 -10.95 32.88
N ASP A 110 -19.83 -9.99 33.80
CA ASP A 110 -18.54 -9.67 34.38
C ASP A 110 -18.31 -10.50 35.67
N ASN A 111 -17.05 -10.87 35.88
CA ASN A 111 -16.52 -11.48 37.08
C ASN A 111 -16.48 -10.50 38.29
N GLY A 112 -17.54 -9.70 38.48
CA GLY A 112 -17.76 -8.91 39.67
C GLY A 112 -17.40 -7.42 39.62
N ILE A 113 -17.01 -6.85 38.48
CA ILE A 113 -16.81 -5.42 38.30
C ILE A 113 -17.83 -4.88 37.25
N ASN A 114 -18.80 -4.09 37.74
CA ASN A 114 -19.91 -3.53 36.98
C ASN A 114 -19.45 -2.48 35.92
N MET A 115 -18.93 -2.90 34.79
CA MET A 115 -18.71 -2.01 33.66
C MET A 115 -19.86 -2.12 32.65
N ARG A 116 -21.06 -1.68 33.05
CA ARG A 116 -22.25 -1.61 32.22
C ARG A 116 -22.38 -0.19 31.66
N TYR A 117 -22.18 -0.06 30.37
CA TYR A 117 -22.40 1.22 29.69
C TYR A 117 -23.88 1.38 29.31
N ASP A 118 -24.34 2.61 29.30
CA ASP A 118 -25.72 2.93 28.90
C ASP A 118 -25.88 2.88 27.38
N LYS A 119 -24.81 3.13 26.62
CA LYS A 119 -24.81 3.01 25.17
C LYS A 119 -23.46 2.50 24.64
N TYR A 120 -23.55 1.69 23.60
CA TYR A 120 -22.40 1.19 22.87
C TYR A 120 -22.43 1.74 21.45
N MET A 121 -21.36 2.42 21.09
CA MET A 121 -21.14 2.99 19.77
C MET A 121 -20.58 1.90 18.84
N LEU A 122 -21.32 1.56 17.80
CA LEU A 122 -20.88 0.59 16.79
C LEU A 122 -20.41 1.33 15.55
N ARG A 123 -19.42 0.72 14.88
CA ARG A 123 -18.82 1.24 13.66
C ARG A 123 -19.72 0.99 12.46
N LEU A 124 -20.05 2.07 11.72
CA LEU A 124 -20.80 2.01 10.47
C LEU A 124 -19.93 2.45 9.30
N ILE A 125 -20.15 1.84 8.15
CA ILE A 125 -19.55 2.23 6.86
C ILE A 125 -20.67 2.38 5.84
N CYS A 126 -20.89 3.64 5.40
CA CYS A 126 -21.81 3.98 4.34
C CYS A 126 -21.22 5.20 3.59
N GLY A 127 -20.33 4.95 2.62
CA GLY A 127 -19.56 6.02 1.96
C GLY A 127 -18.47 6.64 2.85
N ALA A 128 -18.81 6.95 4.09
CA ALA A 128 -17.89 7.41 5.15
C ALA A 128 -17.94 6.47 6.35
N GLU A 129 -16.90 6.51 7.18
CA GLU A 129 -16.84 5.77 8.45
C GLU A 129 -17.27 6.66 9.59
N TYR A 130 -18.16 6.16 10.45
CA TYR A 130 -18.61 6.83 11.66
C TYR A 130 -19.18 5.85 12.68
N TYR A 131 -19.46 6.32 13.90
CA TYR A 131 -19.99 5.49 14.98
C TYR A 131 -21.39 5.96 15.37
N ARG A 132 -22.30 5.01 15.59
CA ARG A 132 -23.67 5.27 16.07
C ARG A 132 -23.97 4.44 17.32
N PRO A 133 -24.79 4.95 18.28
CA PRO A 133 -25.29 4.18 19.40
C PRO A 133 -26.35 3.21 18.89
N LEU A 134 -25.97 1.93 18.70
CA LEU A 134 -26.90 0.90 18.23
C LEU A 134 -27.30 -0.10 19.32
N ILE A 135 -26.56 -0.17 20.45
CA ILE A 135 -26.95 -0.97 21.60
C ILE A 135 -27.10 -0.01 22.78
N ILE A 136 -28.27 -0.01 23.42
CA ILE A 136 -28.60 0.92 24.50
C ILE A 136 -29.23 0.20 25.70
N ASN A 137 -28.98 0.72 26.91
CA ASN A 137 -29.58 0.25 28.15
C ASN A 137 -31.10 0.47 28.14
N ASN A 138 -31.86 -0.63 28.15
CA ASN A 138 -33.33 -0.58 28.05
C ASN A 138 -34.02 -0.27 29.39
N ARG A 139 -33.27 -0.02 30.47
CA ARG A 139 -33.82 0.43 31.76
C ARG A 139 -33.79 1.94 31.93
N LYS A 140 -33.27 2.67 30.93
CA LYS A 140 -33.29 4.14 30.86
C LYS A 140 -34.26 4.64 29.81
N PRO A 141 -34.88 5.82 30.03
CA PRO A 141 -35.73 6.41 29.02
C PRO A 141 -34.86 7.01 27.89
N TRP A 142 -35.28 6.74 26.68
CA TRP A 142 -34.65 7.26 25.46
C TRP A 142 -35.71 7.80 24.52
N ARG A 143 -35.32 8.80 23.71
CA ARG A 143 -36.10 9.27 22.59
C ARG A 143 -35.23 9.58 21.40
N PHE A 144 -35.77 9.59 20.23
CA PHE A 144 -35.14 10.15 19.05
C PHE A 144 -35.62 11.60 18.83
N ARG A 145 -34.70 12.50 18.50
CA ARG A 145 -34.97 13.89 18.14
C ARG A 145 -34.60 14.13 16.68
N GLY A 146 -35.54 14.75 15.96
CA GLY A 146 -35.37 15.14 14.55
C GLY A 146 -36.37 14.45 13.64
N VAL A 147 -36.96 15.22 12.72
CA VAL A 147 -37.92 14.69 11.73
C VAL A 147 -37.21 13.75 10.73
N LEU A 148 -35.91 13.98 10.49
CA LEU A 148 -35.03 13.22 9.65
C LEU A 148 -33.60 13.42 10.16
N HIS A 149 -32.70 12.42 9.94
CA HIS A 149 -31.34 12.37 10.52
C HIS A 149 -31.39 12.56 12.04
N GLU A 150 -32.35 11.91 12.63
CA GLU A 150 -32.60 11.89 14.05
C GLU A 150 -31.44 11.34 14.86
N TYR A 151 -31.29 11.78 16.09
CA TYR A 151 -30.30 11.26 17.02
C TYR A 151 -30.95 10.82 18.34
N LEU A 152 -30.29 9.86 18.99
CA LEU A 152 -30.72 9.31 20.26
C LEU A 152 -30.43 10.31 21.41
N ASP A 153 -31.44 10.64 22.19
CA ASP A 153 -31.40 11.58 23.32
C ASP A 153 -31.87 10.90 24.61
N SER A 154 -31.23 11.23 25.73
CA SER A 154 -31.52 10.68 27.05
C SER A 154 -32.25 11.62 27.99
N PHE A 155 -32.98 12.63 27.48
CA PHE A 155 -33.65 13.64 28.28
C PHE A 155 -32.73 14.36 29.28
N ASP A 156 -31.50 14.69 28.85
CA ASP A 156 -30.44 15.30 29.66
C ASP A 156 -29.95 14.46 30.85
N ILE A 157 -30.36 13.20 30.92
CA ILE A 157 -29.86 12.27 31.94
C ILE A 157 -28.41 11.83 31.56
N PRO A 158 -27.45 12.00 32.46
CA PRO A 158 -26.09 11.57 32.19
C PRO A 158 -26.00 10.08 31.80
N THR A 159 -25.27 9.77 30.74
CA THR A 159 -25.11 8.42 30.21
C THR A 159 -23.65 8.05 30.04
N THR A 160 -23.33 6.78 30.33
CA THR A 160 -22.03 6.20 30.07
C THR A 160 -21.97 5.61 28.66
N THR A 161 -20.81 5.78 27.97
CA THR A 161 -20.65 5.38 26.59
C THR A 161 -19.40 4.52 26.42
N ALA A 162 -19.49 3.44 25.64
CA ALA A 162 -18.35 2.68 25.18
C ALA A 162 -18.34 2.60 23.64
N THR A 163 -17.16 2.68 23.06
CA THR A 163 -16.98 2.42 21.62
C THR A 163 -16.53 0.97 21.43
N VAL A 164 -17.21 0.25 20.55
CA VAL A 164 -16.88 -1.15 20.25
C VAL A 164 -15.86 -1.18 19.13
N HIS A 165 -14.67 -1.68 19.44
CA HIS A 165 -13.59 -1.84 18.46
C HIS A 165 -13.51 -3.29 17.99
N GLY A 166 -12.98 -3.54 16.80
CA GLY A 166 -12.80 -4.88 16.24
C GLY A 166 -12.77 -4.90 14.73
N ASN A 167 -12.55 -6.09 14.19
CA ASN A 167 -12.56 -6.33 12.74
C ASN A 167 -14.00 -6.53 12.23
N TYR A 168 -14.87 -5.56 12.46
CA TYR A 168 -16.27 -5.59 12.02
C TYR A 168 -16.72 -4.20 11.58
N HIS A 169 -17.82 -4.14 10.88
CA HIS A 169 -18.59 -2.91 10.65
C HIS A 169 -20.06 -3.24 10.37
N ILE A 170 -20.92 -2.25 10.57
CA ILE A 170 -22.29 -2.27 10.06
C ILE A 170 -22.26 -1.60 8.70
N SER A 171 -22.62 -2.33 7.66
CA SER A 171 -22.84 -1.75 6.34
C SER A 171 -24.19 -1.10 6.29
N GLY A 172 -24.22 0.22 6.13
CA GLY A 172 -25.48 0.97 5.98
C GLY A 172 -26.20 0.56 4.69
N GLY A 173 -27.47 0.25 4.78
CA GLY A 173 -28.29 -0.16 3.65
C GLY A 173 -28.57 0.98 2.69
N VAL A 174 -28.55 0.65 1.40
CA VAL A 174 -28.96 1.55 0.30
C VAL A 174 -30.09 0.92 -0.53
N THR A 175 -30.62 -0.20 -0.04
CA THR A 175 -31.59 -1.03 -0.75
C THR A 175 -33.00 -0.96 -0.17
N GLY A 176 -33.17 -0.33 0.98
CA GLY A 176 -34.49 -0.09 1.59
C GLY A 176 -35.42 0.69 0.66
N ASN A 177 -36.73 0.50 0.83
CA ASN A 177 -37.76 1.07 -0.05
C ASN A 177 -37.62 2.61 -0.22
N ARG A 178 -37.22 3.31 0.82
CA ARG A 178 -36.98 4.75 0.75
C ARG A 178 -35.81 5.13 -0.15
N SER A 179 -34.77 4.30 -0.20
CA SER A 179 -33.54 4.58 -0.95
C SER A 179 -33.77 4.56 -2.47
N ILE A 180 -34.76 3.84 -2.94
CA ILE A 180 -35.16 3.75 -4.35
C ILE A 180 -36.18 4.80 -4.78
N THR A 181 -36.64 5.66 -3.86
CA THR A 181 -37.66 6.69 -4.15
C THR A 181 -37.07 7.80 -5.02
N GLU A 182 -37.72 8.12 -6.13
CA GLU A 182 -37.31 9.20 -7.04
C GLU A 182 -37.27 10.55 -6.32
N ASN A 183 -36.23 11.35 -6.58
CA ASN A 183 -35.98 12.68 -5.98
C ASN A 183 -35.98 12.66 -4.44
N LYS A 184 -35.50 11.56 -3.83
CA LYS A 184 -35.44 11.38 -2.37
C LYS A 184 -34.79 12.58 -1.69
N TYR A 185 -33.57 12.93 -2.09
CA TYR A 185 -32.79 13.96 -1.44
C TYR A 185 -33.43 15.36 -1.53
N LEU A 186 -34.09 15.69 -2.65
CA LEU A 186 -34.83 16.94 -2.78
C LEU A 186 -36.03 17.00 -1.83
N LYS A 187 -36.78 15.90 -1.70
CA LYS A 187 -37.88 15.78 -0.74
C LYS A 187 -37.38 15.95 0.71
N ASP A 188 -36.24 15.35 1.01
CA ASP A 188 -35.55 15.43 2.30
C ASP A 188 -35.14 16.89 2.61
N ALA A 189 -34.55 17.60 1.63
CA ALA A 189 -34.18 19.00 1.78
C ALA A 189 -35.41 19.88 2.12
N ILE A 190 -36.53 19.73 1.40
CA ILE A 190 -37.75 20.48 1.63
C ILE A 190 -38.35 20.20 3.01
N LEU A 191 -38.33 18.93 3.45
CA LEU A 191 -38.80 18.56 4.79
C LEU A 191 -37.91 19.19 5.87
N LEU A 192 -36.58 19.15 5.72
CA LEU A 192 -35.63 19.72 6.67
C LEU A 192 -35.70 21.25 6.71
N GLU A 193 -35.90 21.90 5.56
CA GLU A 193 -36.16 23.36 5.49
C GLU A 193 -37.40 23.74 6.28
N SER A 194 -38.49 23.00 6.13
CA SER A 194 -39.72 23.21 6.87
C SER A 194 -39.53 23.04 8.39
N ALA A 195 -38.79 22.00 8.80
CA ALA A 195 -38.46 21.75 10.19
C ALA A 195 -37.54 22.85 10.79
N TYR A 196 -36.55 23.33 10.01
CA TYR A 196 -35.73 24.47 10.41
C TYR A 196 -36.54 25.70 10.68
N VAL A 197 -37.48 26.07 9.79
CA VAL A 197 -38.34 27.26 9.95
C VAL A 197 -39.22 27.12 11.18
N ALA A 198 -39.73 25.94 11.48
CA ALA A 198 -40.57 25.68 12.65
C ALA A 198 -39.80 25.84 13.97
N GLU A 199 -38.52 25.41 14.04
CA GLU A 199 -37.72 25.36 15.27
C GLU A 199 -36.65 26.47 15.38
N LYS A 200 -36.41 27.30 14.37
CA LYS A 200 -35.31 28.29 14.38
C LYS A 200 -35.30 29.27 15.55
N ASN A 201 -36.43 29.49 16.17
CA ASN A 201 -36.60 30.39 17.33
C ASN A 201 -36.78 29.62 18.66
N ASP A 202 -36.80 28.29 18.64
CA ASP A 202 -36.85 27.46 19.84
C ASP A 202 -35.46 27.29 20.43
N PRO A 203 -35.19 27.78 21.66
CA PRO A 203 -33.87 27.61 22.30
C PRO A 203 -33.53 26.16 22.58
N ASN A 204 -34.52 25.27 22.67
CA ASN A 204 -34.35 23.83 22.83
C ASN A 204 -34.43 23.06 21.49
N GLY A 205 -34.67 23.76 20.38
CA GLY A 205 -34.78 23.20 19.05
C GLY A 205 -33.44 22.68 18.51
N ILE A 206 -33.52 21.90 17.46
CA ILE A 206 -32.33 21.36 16.76
C ILE A 206 -32.19 21.97 15.37
N SER A 207 -32.60 23.21 15.20
CA SER A 207 -32.62 23.90 13.91
C SER A 207 -31.28 23.92 13.20
N GLY A 208 -30.16 24.02 13.94
CA GLY A 208 -28.81 23.94 13.36
C GLY A 208 -28.53 22.62 12.68
N ARG A 209 -28.99 21.52 13.27
CA ARG A 209 -28.88 20.18 12.67
C ARG A 209 -29.76 20.07 11.42
N TYR A 210 -30.97 20.62 11.44
CA TYR A 210 -31.84 20.67 10.26
C TYR A 210 -31.18 21.47 9.12
N ALA A 211 -30.58 22.62 9.41
CA ALA A 211 -29.84 23.40 8.43
C ALA A 211 -28.68 22.60 7.81
N PHE A 212 -27.94 21.88 8.64
CA PHE A 212 -26.82 21.07 8.18
C PHE A 212 -27.27 19.97 7.24
N TYR A 213 -28.26 19.16 7.62
CA TYR A 213 -28.76 18.07 6.78
C TYR A 213 -29.58 18.54 5.58
N CYS A 214 -30.20 19.73 5.66
CA CYS A 214 -30.80 20.39 4.51
C CYS A 214 -29.76 20.72 3.45
N ALA A 215 -28.60 21.27 3.86
CA ALA A 215 -27.47 21.51 2.97
C ALA A 215 -26.95 20.24 2.34
N GLN A 216 -26.79 19.15 3.13
CA GLN A 216 -26.38 17.84 2.64
C GLN A 216 -27.35 17.30 1.59
N SER A 217 -28.65 17.39 1.88
CA SER A 217 -29.69 16.88 0.99
C SER A 217 -29.74 17.65 -0.33
N PHE A 218 -29.55 18.98 -0.32
CA PHE A 218 -29.42 19.75 -1.55
C PHE A 218 -28.16 19.35 -2.33
N LYS A 219 -27.02 19.17 -1.65
CA LYS A 219 -25.79 18.70 -2.30
C LYS A 219 -26.00 17.34 -2.98
N ASP A 220 -26.65 16.40 -2.30
CA ASP A 220 -26.88 15.03 -2.79
C ASP A 220 -27.99 14.97 -3.85
N SER A 221 -28.79 16.06 -4.01
CA SER A 221 -29.76 16.23 -5.10
C SER A 221 -29.11 16.53 -6.45
N GLY A 222 -27.80 16.81 -6.49
CA GLY A 222 -27.03 17.03 -7.70
C GLY A 222 -26.67 18.48 -8.00
N GLU A 223 -25.88 18.69 -9.03
CA GLU A 223 -25.21 19.95 -9.36
C GLU A 223 -26.13 21.16 -9.45
N LYS A 224 -27.36 20.96 -9.94
CA LYS A 224 -28.38 22.00 -10.05
C LYS A 224 -28.68 22.70 -8.71
N TYR A 225 -28.46 22.03 -7.58
CA TYR A 225 -28.78 22.48 -6.24
C TYR A 225 -27.55 22.84 -5.40
N TYR A 226 -26.36 22.93 -6.00
CA TYR A 226 -25.13 23.24 -5.28
C TYR A 226 -25.13 24.63 -4.67
N GLU A 227 -25.75 25.62 -5.32
CA GLU A 227 -25.90 26.97 -4.76
C GLU A 227 -26.82 26.98 -3.53
N ASP A 228 -27.90 26.20 -3.56
CA ASP A 228 -28.78 26.04 -2.40
C ASP A 228 -28.06 25.34 -1.25
N ALA A 229 -27.30 24.30 -1.54
CA ALA A 229 -26.45 23.62 -0.55
C ALA A 229 -25.46 24.59 0.11
N ILE A 230 -24.77 25.42 -0.69
CA ILE A 230 -23.81 26.42 -0.19
C ILE A 230 -24.54 27.44 0.71
N LYS A 231 -25.73 27.89 0.33
CA LYS A 231 -26.55 28.81 1.14
C LYS A 231 -26.85 28.20 2.50
N TRP A 232 -27.29 26.93 2.55
CA TRP A 232 -27.66 26.28 3.80
C TRP A 232 -26.44 25.98 4.67
N TYR A 233 -25.29 25.56 4.09
CA TYR A 233 -24.04 25.42 4.85
C TYR A 233 -23.56 26.74 5.45
N LYS A 234 -23.74 27.89 4.78
CA LYS A 234 -23.42 29.20 5.33
C LYS A 234 -24.31 29.52 6.55
N ILE A 235 -25.60 29.18 6.50
CA ILE A 235 -26.51 29.30 7.66
C ILE A 235 -25.93 28.52 8.85
N VAL A 236 -25.44 27.28 8.67
CA VAL A 236 -24.82 26.49 9.75
C VAL A 236 -23.63 27.22 10.35
N LEU A 237 -22.76 27.82 9.51
CA LEU A 237 -21.59 28.55 9.99
C LEU A 237 -21.93 29.73 10.85
N ASP A 238 -23.07 30.40 10.58
CA ASP A 238 -23.53 31.60 11.27
C ASP A 238 -24.27 31.31 12.59
N ILE A 239 -24.69 30.06 12.86
CA ILE A 239 -25.37 29.70 14.11
C ILE A 239 -24.34 29.71 15.27
N PRO A 240 -24.57 30.57 16.32
CA PRO A 240 -23.70 30.61 17.49
C PRO A 240 -23.65 29.26 18.22
N ASN A 241 -22.49 28.88 18.76
CA ASN A 241 -22.31 27.70 19.61
C ASN A 241 -22.80 26.37 19.01
N HIS A 242 -22.95 26.32 17.68
CA HIS A 242 -23.30 25.08 17.00
C HIS A 242 -22.12 24.09 17.01
N TRP A 243 -22.42 22.78 16.91
CA TRP A 243 -21.43 21.72 16.99
C TRP A 243 -20.28 21.89 15.97
N SER A 244 -19.07 21.95 16.48
CA SER A 244 -17.87 22.28 15.68
C SER A 244 -17.66 21.32 14.50
N GLN A 245 -18.05 20.03 14.63
CA GLN A 245 -17.89 19.06 13.54
C GLN A 245 -18.84 19.35 12.36
N GLU A 246 -20.07 19.77 12.62
CA GLU A 246 -21.00 20.20 11.56
C GLU A 246 -20.53 21.52 10.92
N LYS A 247 -19.98 22.47 11.72
CA LYS A 247 -19.34 23.69 11.17
C LYS A 247 -18.10 23.38 10.33
N TYR A 248 -17.21 22.47 10.81
CA TYR A 248 -16.04 22.04 10.05
C TYR A 248 -16.46 21.51 8.68
N TYR A 249 -17.36 20.51 8.70
CA TYR A 249 -17.81 19.88 7.47
C TYR A 249 -18.54 20.86 6.54
N SER A 250 -19.32 21.78 7.09
CA SER A 250 -20.01 22.81 6.29
C SER A 250 -19.01 23.72 5.55
N ALA A 251 -17.97 24.19 6.23
CA ALA A 251 -16.94 25.00 5.59
C ALA A 251 -16.17 24.18 4.54
N PHE A 252 -15.77 22.94 4.87
CA PHE A 252 -15.11 22.05 3.93
C PHE A 252 -15.97 21.77 2.69
N ALA A 253 -17.26 21.45 2.87
CA ALA A 253 -18.18 21.17 1.77
C ALA A 253 -18.41 22.39 0.87
N ILE A 254 -18.54 23.59 1.44
CA ILE A 254 -18.61 24.84 0.64
C ILE A 254 -17.39 24.96 -0.26
N GLY A 255 -16.20 24.72 0.26
CA GLY A 255 -14.97 24.75 -0.54
C GLY A 255 -15.00 23.75 -1.70
N CYS A 256 -15.46 22.51 -1.44
CA CYS A 256 -15.58 21.47 -2.47
C CYS A 256 -16.60 21.86 -3.55
N LEU A 257 -17.76 22.36 -3.18
CA LEU A 257 -18.81 22.78 -4.11
C LEU A 257 -18.38 23.99 -4.95
N LEU A 258 -17.75 24.99 -4.33
CA LEU A 258 -17.21 26.16 -5.05
C LEU A 258 -16.12 25.75 -6.03
N ASN A 259 -15.20 24.84 -5.65
CA ASN A 259 -14.19 24.34 -6.56
C ASN A 259 -14.80 23.60 -7.76
N HIS A 260 -15.84 22.80 -7.51
CA HIS A 260 -16.57 22.13 -8.60
C HIS A 260 -17.23 23.14 -9.55
N ILE A 261 -17.93 24.14 -9.04
CA ILE A 261 -18.57 25.19 -9.83
C ILE A 261 -17.52 25.98 -10.61
N ASN A 262 -16.42 26.38 -9.96
CA ASN A 262 -15.34 27.14 -10.60
C ASN A 262 -14.71 26.34 -11.75
N ASN A 263 -14.46 25.04 -11.56
CA ASN A 263 -13.91 24.18 -12.62
C ASN A 263 -14.89 24.04 -13.81
N SER A 264 -16.18 23.89 -13.53
CA SER A 264 -17.23 23.78 -14.56
C SER A 264 -17.39 25.09 -15.36
N THR A 265 -17.29 26.24 -14.68
CA THR A 265 -17.43 27.58 -15.28
C THR A 265 -16.12 28.19 -15.75
N LYS A 266 -14.97 27.49 -15.54
CA LYS A 266 -13.60 27.98 -15.81
C LYS A 266 -13.30 29.32 -15.09
N SER A 267 -13.85 29.49 -13.89
CA SER A 267 -13.60 30.66 -13.03
C SER A 267 -12.29 30.50 -12.27
N GLU A 268 -11.47 31.55 -12.24
CA GLU A 268 -10.18 31.58 -11.52
C GLU A 268 -10.33 32.06 -10.04
N SER A 269 -11.45 31.78 -9.41
CA SER A 269 -11.72 32.25 -8.04
C SER A 269 -11.12 31.31 -6.97
N ASP A 270 -10.29 31.86 -6.08
CA ASP A 270 -9.70 31.14 -4.92
C ASP A 270 -10.65 31.03 -3.73
N THR A 271 -11.91 31.35 -3.90
CA THR A 271 -12.91 31.35 -2.80
C THR A 271 -13.07 29.98 -2.17
N ALA A 272 -12.87 28.90 -2.93
CA ALA A 272 -12.87 27.52 -2.43
C ALA A 272 -11.80 27.30 -1.34
N VAL A 273 -10.58 27.78 -1.57
CA VAL A 273 -9.47 27.67 -0.64
C VAL A 273 -9.74 28.40 0.66
N LEU A 274 -10.37 29.57 0.58
CA LEU A 274 -10.77 30.33 1.77
C LEU A 274 -11.65 29.48 2.72
N PHE A 275 -12.63 28.76 2.16
CA PHE A 275 -13.52 27.93 2.96
C PHE A 275 -12.83 26.64 3.46
N TRP A 276 -11.96 26.03 2.66
CA TRP A 276 -11.17 24.88 3.11
C TRP A 276 -10.25 25.26 4.28
N LEU A 277 -9.55 26.39 4.21
CA LEU A 277 -8.72 26.85 5.32
C LEU A 277 -9.57 27.30 6.53
N LYS A 278 -10.74 27.94 6.29
CA LYS A 278 -11.67 28.30 7.35
C LYS A 278 -12.17 27.07 8.13
N SER A 279 -12.27 25.91 7.50
CA SER A 279 -12.68 24.69 8.20
C SER A 279 -11.77 24.38 9.39
N SER A 280 -10.45 24.64 9.27
CA SER A 280 -9.48 24.41 10.33
C SER A 280 -9.68 25.28 11.58
N GLU A 281 -10.44 26.39 11.49
CA GLU A 281 -10.80 27.23 12.66
C GLU A 281 -11.86 26.54 13.55
N TYR A 282 -12.60 25.57 13.00
CA TYR A 282 -13.59 24.80 13.76
C TYR A 282 -13.01 23.51 14.34
N ASP A 283 -12.02 22.93 13.67
CA ASP A 283 -11.27 21.76 14.14
C ASP A 283 -9.91 21.70 13.45
N ASN A 284 -8.87 22.13 14.15
CA ASN A 284 -7.49 22.17 13.64
C ASN A 284 -6.81 20.77 13.57
N ASP A 285 -7.48 19.77 14.10
CA ASP A 285 -7.01 18.37 14.05
C ASP A 285 -7.43 17.66 12.77
N ARG A 286 -8.28 18.29 11.99
CA ARG A 286 -8.78 17.74 10.72
C ARG A 286 -7.96 18.28 9.54
N MET A 287 -7.61 17.37 8.61
CA MET A 287 -6.69 17.66 7.51
C MET A 287 -7.34 17.78 6.13
N GLU A 288 -8.64 17.50 6.00
CA GLU A 288 -9.31 17.47 4.70
C GLU A 288 -9.25 18.84 3.99
N GLY A 289 -9.50 19.92 4.72
CA GLY A 289 -9.46 21.28 4.16
C GLY A 289 -8.06 21.70 3.76
N VAL A 290 -7.06 21.41 4.61
CA VAL A 290 -5.64 21.71 4.34
C VAL A 290 -5.16 20.92 3.13
N SER A 291 -5.41 19.61 3.10
CA SER A 291 -5.03 18.74 2.01
C SER A 291 -5.65 19.17 0.68
N SER A 292 -6.94 19.53 0.68
CA SER A 292 -7.61 20.04 -0.53
C SER A 292 -7.03 21.39 -0.99
N SER A 293 -6.67 22.28 -0.06
CA SER A 293 -5.99 23.54 -0.39
C SER A 293 -4.60 23.31 -1.00
N MET A 294 -3.83 22.36 -0.43
CA MET A 294 -2.52 21.99 -0.96
C MET A 294 -2.66 21.38 -2.36
N LEU A 295 -3.62 20.50 -2.59
CA LEU A 295 -3.87 19.92 -3.92
C LEU A 295 -4.20 21.00 -4.93
N TYR A 296 -5.13 21.92 -4.59
CA TYR A 296 -5.51 23.04 -5.44
C TYR A 296 -4.33 23.90 -5.88
N TYR A 297 -3.45 24.24 -4.94
CA TYR A 297 -2.24 25.02 -5.23
C TYR A 297 -1.19 24.23 -5.98
N ASN A 298 -1.05 22.92 -5.72
CA ASN A 298 -0.12 22.05 -6.43
C ASN A 298 -0.47 21.95 -7.93
N GLU A 299 -1.76 21.74 -8.25
CA GLU A 299 -2.26 21.68 -9.63
C GLU A 299 -2.04 22.99 -10.42
N ARG A 300 -1.90 24.11 -9.71
CA ARG A 300 -1.64 25.45 -10.29
C ARG A 300 -0.17 25.85 -10.25
N GLY A 301 0.72 24.95 -9.84
CA GLY A 301 2.17 25.23 -9.73
C GLY A 301 2.53 26.23 -8.63
N MET A 302 1.63 26.52 -7.70
CA MET A 302 1.86 27.43 -6.57
C MET A 302 2.61 26.72 -5.42
N HIS A 303 3.75 26.16 -5.74
CA HIS A 303 4.50 25.24 -4.86
C HIS A 303 4.94 25.86 -3.54
N THR A 304 5.27 27.15 -3.52
CA THR A 304 5.63 27.86 -2.28
C THR A 304 4.49 27.89 -1.27
N LEU A 305 3.23 28.03 -1.73
CA LEU A 305 2.05 27.99 -0.87
C LEU A 305 1.80 26.60 -0.32
N VAL A 306 1.98 25.55 -1.15
CA VAL A 306 1.87 24.15 -0.71
C VAL A 306 2.88 23.87 0.40
N ASN A 307 4.15 24.24 0.19
CA ASN A 307 5.21 24.03 1.19
C ASN A 307 4.96 24.84 2.48
N ALA A 308 4.48 26.07 2.38
CA ALA A 308 4.12 26.87 3.55
C ALA A 308 2.97 26.24 4.38
N LEU A 309 1.93 25.75 3.71
CA LEU A 309 0.84 25.02 4.37
C LEU A 309 1.35 23.75 5.03
N TYR A 310 2.15 22.95 4.32
CA TYR A 310 2.76 21.75 4.88
C TYR A 310 3.56 22.06 6.14
N ASN A 311 4.45 23.05 6.10
CA ASN A 311 5.30 23.43 7.23
C ASN A 311 4.49 23.93 8.44
N LYS A 312 3.32 24.54 8.21
CA LYS A 312 2.40 24.94 9.28
C LYS A 312 1.73 23.71 9.94
N TYR A 313 1.34 22.70 9.14
CA TYR A 313 0.50 21.61 9.63
C TYR A 313 1.23 20.28 9.90
N LYS A 314 2.48 20.12 9.45
CA LYS A 314 3.27 18.88 9.67
C LYS A 314 3.41 18.47 11.14
N THR A 315 3.48 19.43 12.06
CA THR A 315 3.58 19.16 13.50
C THR A 315 2.29 18.56 14.07
N TYR A 316 1.14 18.91 13.52
CA TYR A 316 -0.15 18.34 13.92
C TYR A 316 -0.27 16.89 13.43
N ASN A 317 0.31 16.58 12.27
CA ASN A 317 0.28 15.24 11.68
C ASN A 317 1.23 14.28 12.43
N ASN A 318 2.44 14.73 12.78
CA ASN A 318 3.45 13.92 13.48
C ASN A 318 3.12 13.58 14.93
N ASN A 319 2.27 14.38 15.60
CA ASN A 319 1.89 14.15 16.99
C ASN A 319 0.69 13.19 17.14
N LYS A 320 0.11 12.73 16.05
CA LYS A 320 -1.02 11.81 16.05
C LYS A 320 -0.60 10.48 15.46
N SER A 321 -0.31 9.53 16.35
CA SER A 321 -0.44 8.13 15.96
C SER A 321 -1.79 7.99 15.21
N VAL A 322 -1.83 7.31 14.10
CA VAL A 322 -3.00 7.04 13.25
C VAL A 322 -4.25 6.54 14.04
N ASN A 323 -4.12 6.32 15.34
CA ASN A 323 -5.13 5.83 16.28
C ASN A 323 -5.65 6.89 17.29
N GLY A 324 -5.22 8.16 17.24
CA GLY A 324 -5.77 9.19 18.13
C GLY A 324 -7.17 9.60 17.68
N ASN A 325 -8.13 9.58 18.58
CA ASN A 325 -9.53 10.11 18.62
C ASN A 325 -10.19 10.59 17.29
N LEU A 326 -9.93 9.88 16.16
CA LEU A 326 -10.62 10.17 14.90
C LEU A 326 -12.06 9.60 14.90
N SER A 327 -12.38 8.71 15.86
CA SER A 327 -13.71 8.11 16.02
C SER A 327 -14.84 9.12 16.31
N ASP A 328 -14.49 10.28 16.86
CA ASP A 328 -15.45 11.33 17.24
C ASP A 328 -15.66 12.36 16.13
N LYS A 329 -14.99 12.22 15.00
CA LYS A 329 -15.07 13.15 13.87
C LYS A 329 -16.23 12.80 12.94
N LEU A 330 -17.02 13.81 12.58
CA LEU A 330 -18.15 13.64 11.67
C LEU A 330 -17.65 13.50 10.22
N PHE A 331 -18.08 12.46 9.51
CA PHE A 331 -17.77 12.22 8.08
C PHE A 331 -16.28 12.34 7.73
N LEU A 332 -15.46 11.61 8.48
CA LEU A 332 -14.01 11.58 8.27
C LEU A 332 -13.63 10.98 6.92
N LEU A 333 -12.82 11.68 6.15
CA LEU A 333 -12.28 11.21 4.87
C LEU A 333 -10.84 10.73 5.07
N ARG A 334 -10.64 9.45 5.40
CA ARG A 334 -9.33 8.85 5.77
C ARG A 334 -8.23 9.08 4.75
N TYR A 335 -8.57 9.20 3.47
CA TYR A 335 -7.61 9.48 2.40
C TYR A 335 -6.72 10.70 2.68
N HIS A 336 -7.23 11.72 3.36
CA HIS A 336 -6.48 12.94 3.67
C HIS A 336 -5.47 12.78 4.82
N TYR A 337 -5.50 11.63 5.54
CA TYR A 337 -4.69 11.38 6.74
C TYR A 337 -3.54 10.38 6.50
N ASN A 338 -3.48 9.74 5.33
CA ASN A 338 -2.51 8.72 5.00
C ASN A 338 -1.40 9.30 4.14
N ASP A 339 -0.40 9.97 4.74
CA ASP A 339 0.74 10.59 4.04
C ASP A 339 0.36 11.50 2.85
N ARG A 340 -0.89 12.00 2.83
CA ARG A 340 -1.38 12.82 1.70
C ARG A 340 -0.72 14.19 1.66
N LEU A 341 -0.52 14.83 2.82
CA LEU A 341 0.18 16.11 2.92
C LEU A 341 1.65 15.94 2.50
N GLU A 342 2.28 14.87 2.95
CA GLU A 342 3.64 14.47 2.61
C GLU A 342 3.79 14.27 1.10
N PHE A 343 2.84 13.59 0.47
CA PHE A 343 2.85 13.37 -0.98
C PHE A 343 2.82 14.71 -1.75
N LEU A 344 1.91 15.61 -1.42
CA LEU A 344 1.81 16.91 -2.07
C LEU A 344 3.06 17.78 -1.83
N ASN A 345 3.63 17.72 -0.62
CA ASN A 345 4.85 18.45 -0.32
C ASN A 345 6.09 17.81 -0.96
N SER A 346 6.13 16.49 -1.13
CA SER A 346 7.22 15.81 -1.83
C SER A 346 7.42 16.32 -3.26
N ILE A 347 6.34 16.81 -3.88
CA ILE A 347 6.37 17.44 -5.21
C ILE A 347 6.82 18.89 -5.10
N SER A 348 6.21 19.64 -4.17
CA SER A 348 6.27 21.11 -4.13
C SER A 348 7.51 21.65 -3.43
N ALA A 349 8.05 20.95 -2.44
CA ALA A 349 9.20 21.39 -1.67
C ALA A 349 10.45 21.61 -2.54
N PHE A 350 10.63 20.84 -3.62
CA PHE A 350 11.71 21.05 -4.58
C PHE A 350 11.66 22.44 -5.21
N TYR A 351 10.49 22.86 -5.68
CA TYR A 351 10.30 24.16 -6.30
C TYR A 351 10.29 25.31 -5.30
N ALA A 352 10.03 25.02 -4.02
CA ALA A 352 10.13 25.97 -2.92
C ALA A 352 11.55 26.06 -2.32
N ASN A 353 12.53 25.31 -2.86
CA ASN A 353 13.89 25.18 -2.34
C ASN A 353 13.99 24.61 -0.91
N ASP A 354 12.98 23.90 -0.43
CA ASP A 354 12.94 23.24 0.88
C ASP A 354 13.28 21.74 0.70
N PHE A 355 14.53 21.46 0.30
CA PHE A 355 14.96 20.11 -0.07
C PHE A 355 14.91 19.13 1.11
N GLU A 356 15.21 19.59 2.33
CA GLU A 356 15.18 18.74 3.52
C GLU A 356 13.75 18.23 3.82
N SER A 357 12.77 19.15 3.77
CA SER A 357 11.37 18.80 3.99
C SER A 357 10.85 17.86 2.89
N GLY A 358 11.19 18.14 1.62
CA GLY A 358 10.79 17.27 0.50
C GLY A 358 11.39 15.87 0.59
N TYR A 359 12.68 15.79 0.96
CA TYR A 359 13.34 14.51 1.19
C TYR A 359 12.70 13.72 2.33
N ALA A 360 12.44 14.37 3.47
CA ALA A 360 11.81 13.73 4.63
C ALA A 360 10.41 13.19 4.27
N CYS A 361 9.62 13.94 3.49
CA CYS A 361 8.33 13.49 3.00
C CYS A 361 8.44 12.24 2.11
N CYS A 362 9.35 12.24 1.14
CA CYS A 362 9.57 11.08 0.28
C CYS A 362 9.99 9.85 1.09
N LYS A 363 10.94 10.01 2.03
CA LYS A 363 11.43 8.94 2.90
C LYS A 363 10.31 8.33 3.74
N GLN A 364 9.48 9.17 4.37
CA GLN A 364 8.33 8.74 5.18
C GLN A 364 7.33 7.93 4.35
N ILE A 365 6.92 8.44 3.18
CA ILE A 365 5.95 7.77 2.29
C ILE A 365 6.45 6.37 1.89
N ILE A 366 7.73 6.25 1.56
CA ILE A 366 8.31 4.97 1.11
C ILE A 366 8.41 3.98 2.26
N ILE A 367 8.78 4.44 3.47
CA ILE A 367 8.84 3.58 4.67
C ILE A 367 7.45 3.13 5.07
N ASN A 368 6.48 4.03 5.14
CA ASN A 368 5.09 3.71 5.53
C ASN A 368 4.39 2.82 4.51
N ASN A 369 4.62 3.03 3.22
CA ASN A 369 4.06 2.26 2.11
C ASN A 369 2.53 2.08 2.17
N ILE A 370 1.79 3.14 2.55
CA ILE A 370 0.33 3.13 2.72
C ILE A 370 -0.43 3.83 1.59
N LEU A 371 0.27 4.62 0.76
CA LEU A 371 -0.33 5.27 -0.40
C LEU A 371 -0.57 4.29 -1.56
N PRO A 372 -1.46 4.62 -2.51
CA PRO A 372 -1.61 3.85 -3.74
C PRO A 372 -0.27 3.74 -4.50
N TYR A 373 -0.03 2.61 -5.13
CA TYR A 373 1.23 2.31 -5.82
C TYR A 373 1.68 3.39 -6.81
N ASN A 374 0.76 3.98 -7.57
CA ASN A 374 1.08 5.05 -8.51
C ASN A 374 1.67 6.29 -7.80
N GLU A 375 1.19 6.63 -6.61
CA GLU A 375 1.70 7.75 -5.82
C GLU A 375 3.07 7.41 -5.21
N ILE A 376 3.28 6.17 -4.75
CA ILE A 376 4.59 5.68 -4.31
C ILE A 376 5.60 5.71 -5.45
N LYS A 377 5.23 5.25 -6.63
CA LYS A 377 6.06 5.31 -7.84
C LYS A 377 6.45 6.76 -8.18
N HIS A 378 5.51 7.70 -8.16
CA HIS A 378 5.80 9.12 -8.35
C HIS A 378 6.73 9.67 -7.25
N THR A 379 6.55 9.23 -6.01
CA THR A 379 7.43 9.61 -4.89
C THR A 379 8.86 9.14 -5.12
N LEU A 380 9.06 7.91 -5.59
CA LEU A 380 10.40 7.42 -5.96
C LEU A 380 11.04 8.27 -7.07
N MET A 381 10.28 8.68 -8.07
CA MET A 381 10.78 9.58 -9.12
C MET A 381 11.12 10.99 -8.58
N ASN A 382 10.27 11.53 -7.69
CA ASN A 382 10.54 12.82 -7.05
C ASN A 382 11.76 12.78 -6.14
N LEU A 383 11.99 11.68 -5.45
CA LEU A 383 13.11 11.48 -4.53
C LEU A 383 14.47 11.72 -5.21
N PHE A 384 14.60 11.43 -6.50
CA PHE A 384 15.82 11.71 -7.26
C PHE A 384 16.18 13.21 -7.28
N LYS A 385 15.19 14.11 -7.21
CA LYS A 385 15.40 15.56 -7.12
C LYS A 385 16.10 15.97 -5.81
N TYR A 386 16.00 15.16 -4.76
CA TYR A 386 16.56 15.36 -3.43
C TYR A 386 17.88 14.60 -3.20
N LYS A 387 18.60 14.23 -4.26
CA LYS A 387 19.84 13.44 -4.18
C LYS A 387 20.90 13.99 -3.24
N SER A 388 20.98 15.33 -3.09
CA SER A 388 21.91 15.97 -2.14
C SER A 388 21.58 15.69 -0.67
N CYS A 389 20.31 15.48 -0.35
CA CYS A 389 19.87 15.09 0.99
C CYS A 389 20.15 13.59 1.24
N ILE A 390 19.93 12.73 0.24
CA ILE A 390 20.26 11.31 0.32
C ILE A 390 21.74 11.10 0.66
N THR A 391 22.63 11.83 0.01
CA THR A 391 24.08 11.71 0.26
C THR A 391 24.50 12.17 1.65
N ARG A 392 23.70 12.97 2.35
CA ARG A 392 23.95 13.44 3.73
C ARG A 392 23.26 12.61 4.80
N ASP A 393 22.24 11.84 4.45
CA ASP A 393 21.52 11.00 5.40
C ASP A 393 22.42 9.87 5.88
N ILE A 394 22.55 9.71 7.20
CA ILE A 394 23.38 8.69 7.84
C ILE A 394 22.60 7.41 8.07
N ASP A 395 21.31 7.55 8.35
CA ASP A 395 20.42 6.45 8.70
C ASP A 395 19.52 6.07 7.51
N VAL A 396 20.09 5.31 6.58
CA VAL A 396 19.42 4.89 5.32
C VAL A 396 19.02 3.43 5.29
N GLU A 397 19.35 2.63 6.31
CA GLU A 397 19.15 1.16 6.25
C GLU A 397 17.66 0.78 6.12
N GLU A 398 16.78 1.33 6.98
CA GLU A 398 15.34 1.09 6.90
C GLU A 398 14.76 1.59 5.57
N PHE A 399 15.19 2.76 5.16
CA PHE A 399 14.77 3.36 3.90
C PHE A 399 15.24 2.53 2.69
N PHE A 400 16.49 2.09 2.69
CA PHE A 400 17.02 1.21 1.66
C PHE A 400 16.24 -0.10 1.58
N THR A 401 15.95 -0.71 2.73
CA THR A 401 15.15 -1.95 2.81
C THR A 401 13.74 -1.74 2.25
N SER A 402 13.11 -0.60 2.53
CA SER A 402 11.78 -0.27 2.00
C SER A 402 11.80 -0.10 0.49
N VAL A 403 12.82 0.59 -0.07
CA VAL A 403 13.00 0.72 -1.52
C VAL A 403 13.27 -0.65 -2.17
N ASP A 404 14.11 -1.49 -1.57
CA ASP A 404 14.40 -2.84 -2.06
C ASP A 404 13.13 -3.72 -2.11
N ASN A 405 12.29 -3.63 -1.08
CA ASN A 405 11.00 -4.34 -1.03
C ASN A 405 10.04 -3.88 -2.15
N LEU A 406 10.00 -2.58 -2.46
CA LEU A 406 9.21 -2.06 -3.58
C LEU A 406 9.71 -2.59 -4.92
N PHE A 407 11.03 -2.65 -5.12
CA PHE A 407 11.61 -3.26 -6.33
C PHE A 407 11.29 -4.74 -6.43
N TYR A 408 11.29 -5.45 -5.31
CA TYR A 408 10.88 -6.86 -5.28
C TYR A 408 9.41 -7.06 -5.67
N ALA A 409 8.53 -6.17 -5.18
CA ALA A 409 7.09 -6.25 -5.47
C ALA A 409 6.72 -5.78 -6.89
N HIS A 410 7.49 -4.85 -7.48
CA HIS A 410 7.14 -4.15 -8.72
C HIS A 410 8.30 -4.10 -9.71
N ASN A 411 8.37 -5.09 -10.56
CA ASN A 411 9.47 -5.29 -11.50
C ASN A 411 9.67 -4.14 -12.52
N GLU A 412 8.59 -3.44 -12.89
CA GLU A 412 8.64 -2.32 -13.82
C GLU A 412 9.46 -1.12 -13.32
N LEU A 413 9.67 -0.99 -12.01
CA LEU A 413 10.50 0.07 -11.43
C LEU A 413 11.94 0.03 -11.94
N ALA A 414 12.45 -1.16 -12.27
CA ALA A 414 13.80 -1.34 -12.79
C ALA A 414 14.00 -0.74 -14.21
N SER A 415 12.92 -0.41 -14.93
CA SER A 415 12.99 0.24 -16.25
C SER A 415 13.02 1.76 -16.17
N ILE A 416 12.83 2.36 -14.98
CA ILE A 416 12.74 3.81 -14.79
C ILE A 416 14.11 4.36 -14.38
N LYS A 417 14.72 5.17 -15.24
CA LYS A 417 16.09 5.70 -15.10
C LYS A 417 16.31 6.37 -13.72
N GLU A 418 15.43 7.30 -13.34
CA GLU A 418 15.54 8.07 -12.10
C GLU A 418 15.48 7.17 -10.86
N ILE A 419 14.61 6.17 -10.88
CA ILE A 419 14.46 5.22 -9.76
C ILE A 419 15.70 4.32 -9.66
N VAL A 420 16.23 3.91 -10.77
CA VAL A 420 17.44 3.08 -10.84
C VAL A 420 18.67 3.89 -10.38
N GLU A 421 18.79 5.17 -10.71
CA GLU A 421 19.84 6.06 -10.22
C GLU A 421 19.70 6.33 -8.72
N LEU A 422 18.48 6.56 -8.24
CA LEU A 422 18.17 6.69 -6.83
C LEU A 422 18.67 5.49 -6.03
N TRP A 423 18.35 4.31 -6.51
CA TRP A 423 18.77 3.09 -5.84
C TRP A 423 20.28 2.93 -5.77
N SER A 424 20.99 3.30 -6.82
CA SER A 424 22.45 3.36 -6.79
C SER A 424 23.00 4.33 -5.73
N LEU A 425 22.35 5.48 -5.56
CA LEU A 425 22.74 6.43 -4.52
C LEU A 425 22.53 5.87 -3.11
N LEU A 426 21.39 5.25 -2.86
CA LEU A 426 21.10 4.59 -1.59
C LEU A 426 22.04 3.42 -1.33
N PHE A 427 22.30 2.61 -2.36
CA PHE A 427 23.25 1.50 -2.30
C PHE A 427 24.66 1.99 -1.96
N ASN A 428 25.17 2.98 -2.69
CA ASN A 428 26.50 3.54 -2.43
C ASN A 428 26.60 4.10 -1.02
N LYS A 429 25.55 4.76 -0.52
CA LYS A 429 25.53 5.30 0.84
C LYS A 429 25.56 4.21 1.90
N ASN A 430 24.80 3.13 1.67
CA ASN A 430 24.69 2.02 2.62
C ASN A 430 25.98 1.14 2.63
N TYR A 431 26.67 1.04 1.47
CA TYR A 431 27.81 0.13 1.30
C TYR A 431 29.15 0.84 0.97
N GLU A 432 29.21 2.14 1.04
CA GLU A 432 30.42 2.95 0.83
C GLU A 432 31.49 2.76 1.96
N LEU A 433 31.38 1.70 2.72
CA LEU A 433 32.23 1.48 3.87
C LEU A 433 33.50 0.74 3.44
N THR A 434 34.52 1.50 3.14
CA THR A 434 35.90 1.01 2.96
C THR A 434 36.32 0.00 4.04
N ARG A 435 35.81 0.14 5.26
CA ARG A 435 36.06 -0.81 6.36
C ARG A 435 35.48 -2.20 6.08
N TYR A 436 34.26 -2.32 5.54
CA TYR A 436 33.68 -3.61 5.19
C TYR A 436 34.40 -4.26 4.01
N ASN A 437 34.80 -3.49 3.01
CA ASN A 437 35.60 -3.99 1.90
C ASN A 437 36.93 -4.58 2.40
N VAL A 438 37.62 -3.90 3.31
CA VAL A 438 38.88 -4.40 3.89
C VAL A 438 38.64 -5.69 4.69
N LEU A 439 37.58 -5.76 5.49
CA LEU A 439 37.23 -6.97 6.25
C LEU A 439 36.85 -8.12 5.31
N ALA A 440 36.09 -7.85 4.25
CA ALA A 440 35.71 -8.86 3.26
C ALA A 440 36.93 -9.38 2.49
N ILE A 441 37.83 -8.51 2.05
CA ILE A 441 39.08 -8.89 1.39
C ILE A 441 39.92 -9.76 2.32
N ASN A 442 40.12 -9.36 3.57
CA ASN A 442 40.88 -10.15 4.55
C ASN A 442 40.22 -11.53 4.78
N SER A 443 38.90 -11.58 4.91
CA SER A 443 38.16 -12.84 5.06
C SER A 443 38.37 -13.78 3.85
N VAL A 444 38.35 -13.24 2.63
CA VAL A 444 38.59 -14.04 1.41
C VAL A 444 40.03 -14.52 1.36
N CYS A 445 40.99 -13.68 1.70
CA CYS A 445 42.42 -14.04 1.75
C CYS A 445 42.68 -15.14 2.80
N GLU A 446 42.09 -14.99 4.01
CA GLU A 446 42.20 -16.01 5.06
C GLU A 446 41.53 -17.32 4.67
N ALA A 447 40.35 -17.27 4.05
CA ALA A 447 39.65 -18.48 3.55
C ALA A 447 40.43 -19.17 2.47
N LYS A 448 41.10 -18.45 1.55
CA LYS A 448 41.99 -18.99 0.56
C LYS A 448 43.17 -19.71 1.22
N THR A 449 43.87 -19.05 2.16
CA THR A 449 44.99 -19.63 2.89
C THR A 449 44.59 -20.89 3.67
N ARG A 450 43.42 -20.88 4.28
CA ARG A 450 42.86 -22.01 5.03
C ARG A 450 42.56 -23.21 4.10
N ARG A 451 42.02 -22.95 2.89
CA ARG A 451 41.66 -23.99 1.91
C ARG A 451 42.88 -24.61 1.23
N ASP A 452 43.90 -23.82 0.95
CA ASP A 452 45.16 -24.33 0.46
C ASP A 452 45.77 -25.34 1.45
N ARG A 453 45.41 -25.23 2.74
CA ARG A 453 45.80 -26.20 3.79
C ARG A 453 44.82 -27.37 3.98
N LEU A 454 43.52 -27.22 3.63
CA LEU A 454 42.46 -28.22 3.84
C LEU A 454 42.03 -28.91 2.54
N ALA A 455 42.74 -28.71 1.45
CA ALA A 455 42.41 -29.22 0.12
C ALA A 455 42.22 -30.72 0.10
N PHE A 456 40.97 -31.24 0.15
CA PHE A 456 40.72 -32.53 -0.51
C PHE A 456 39.26 -32.95 -0.73
N THR A 457 38.22 -32.28 -0.21
CA THR A 457 36.84 -32.83 -0.29
C THR A 457 35.70 -31.84 -0.60
N ALA A 458 35.93 -30.54 -0.78
CA ALA A 458 34.84 -29.60 -1.08
C ALA A 458 34.70 -29.34 -2.59
N ASP A 459 33.47 -29.24 -3.10
CA ASP A 459 33.18 -28.78 -4.45
C ASP A 459 33.89 -27.45 -4.75
N LYS A 460 34.71 -27.40 -5.80
CA LYS A 460 35.46 -26.20 -6.16
C LYS A 460 34.56 -25.23 -6.95
N ILE A 461 34.58 -23.97 -6.56
CA ILE A 461 33.79 -22.89 -7.16
C ILE A 461 34.74 -21.82 -7.68
N LEU A 462 34.66 -21.51 -8.96
CA LEU A 462 35.42 -20.46 -9.59
C LEU A 462 34.51 -19.30 -9.94
N ILE A 463 34.86 -18.09 -9.48
CA ILE A 463 34.27 -16.85 -9.98
C ILE A 463 35.21 -16.23 -11.01
N SER A 464 34.63 -15.82 -12.15
CA SER A 464 35.38 -15.14 -13.22
C SER A 464 34.79 -13.78 -13.57
N PHE A 465 35.74 -12.92 -13.99
CA PHE A 465 35.42 -11.57 -14.47
C PHE A 465 36.07 -11.36 -15.84
N THR A 466 35.38 -10.59 -16.68
CA THR A 466 35.96 -10.01 -17.89
C THR A 466 35.97 -8.50 -17.78
N THR A 467 37.11 -7.85 -18.06
CA THR A 467 37.23 -6.38 -18.05
C THR A 467 38.02 -5.88 -19.26
N CYS A 468 37.75 -4.64 -19.67
CA CYS A 468 38.43 -4.00 -20.80
C CYS A 468 38.46 -2.49 -20.61
N LYS A 469 39.60 -1.94 -20.14
CA LYS A 469 39.81 -0.48 -20.01
C LYS A 469 38.80 0.26 -19.17
N ARG A 470 38.13 -0.40 -18.21
CA ARG A 470 37.05 0.14 -17.39
C ARG A 470 37.30 -0.11 -15.88
N LEU A 471 38.52 0.21 -15.42
CA LEU A 471 38.90 -0.02 -14.02
C LEU A 471 37.90 0.49 -13.01
N HIS A 472 37.30 1.66 -13.24
CA HIS A 472 36.31 2.26 -12.34
C HIS A 472 35.02 1.43 -12.21
N LEU A 473 34.55 0.77 -13.29
CA LEU A 473 33.42 -0.15 -13.25
C LEU A 473 33.82 -1.46 -12.59
N PHE A 474 34.98 -2.00 -12.94
CA PHE A 474 35.53 -3.20 -12.32
C PHE A 474 35.61 -3.08 -10.80
N LYS A 475 36.10 -1.92 -10.29
CA LYS A 475 36.15 -1.63 -8.84
C LYS A 475 34.73 -1.66 -8.22
N LYS A 476 33.77 -1.01 -8.84
CA LYS A 476 32.37 -1.01 -8.36
C LYS A 476 31.80 -2.43 -8.32
N THR A 477 32.02 -3.23 -9.36
CA THR A 477 31.55 -4.61 -9.42
C THR A 477 32.12 -5.45 -8.29
N ILE A 478 33.47 -5.49 -8.15
CA ILE A 478 34.12 -6.30 -7.12
C ILE A 478 33.72 -5.85 -5.72
N ASN A 479 33.73 -4.53 -5.44
CA ASN A 479 33.36 -4.00 -4.14
C ASN A 479 31.90 -4.32 -3.78
N SER A 480 31.00 -4.28 -4.75
CA SER A 480 29.59 -4.64 -4.52
C SER A 480 29.42 -6.10 -4.13
N ILE A 481 30.15 -7.01 -4.78
CA ILE A 481 30.13 -8.44 -4.44
C ILE A 481 30.68 -8.66 -3.03
N LEU A 482 31.83 -8.03 -2.70
CA LEU A 482 32.46 -8.16 -1.38
C LEU A 482 31.56 -7.66 -0.25
N ASN A 483 30.69 -6.69 -0.51
CA ASN A 483 29.78 -6.13 0.48
C ASN A 483 28.44 -6.88 0.58
N CYS A 484 27.92 -7.37 -0.53
CA CYS A 484 26.57 -7.96 -0.57
C CYS A 484 26.54 -9.47 -0.38
N TRP A 485 27.63 -10.18 -0.70
CA TRP A 485 27.62 -11.64 -0.63
C TRP A 485 28.07 -12.11 0.75
N THR A 486 27.19 -12.75 1.48
CA THR A 486 27.46 -13.21 2.85
C THR A 486 28.31 -14.50 2.89
N ASP A 487 28.46 -15.18 1.76
CA ASP A 487 29.11 -16.48 1.63
C ASP A 487 30.28 -16.52 0.63
N ILE A 488 30.91 -15.37 0.38
CA ILE A 488 32.07 -15.25 -0.51
C ILE A 488 33.23 -16.19 -0.13
N SER A 489 33.31 -16.59 1.13
CA SER A 489 34.30 -17.57 1.63
C SER A 489 34.16 -18.95 0.99
N LEU A 490 33.03 -19.29 0.37
CA LEU A 490 32.81 -20.52 -0.36
C LEU A 490 33.48 -20.53 -1.74
N ILE A 491 33.86 -19.37 -2.28
CA ILE A 491 34.51 -19.24 -3.58
C ILE A 491 35.96 -19.74 -3.48
N SER A 492 36.33 -20.74 -4.27
CA SER A 492 37.66 -21.36 -4.24
C SER A 492 38.71 -20.59 -5.07
N HIS A 493 38.29 -20.07 -6.21
CA HIS A 493 39.15 -19.38 -7.16
C HIS A 493 38.50 -18.11 -7.65
N TRP A 494 39.27 -17.00 -7.61
CA TRP A 494 38.90 -15.72 -8.18
C TRP A 494 39.80 -15.47 -9.39
N PHE A 495 39.20 -15.30 -10.56
CA PHE A 495 39.94 -15.19 -11.82
C PHE A 495 39.40 -14.03 -12.67
N CYS A 496 40.27 -13.23 -13.23
CA CYS A 496 39.90 -12.09 -14.06
C CYS A 496 40.69 -12.14 -15.38
N VAL A 497 40.01 -12.06 -16.51
CA VAL A 497 40.62 -11.87 -17.83
C VAL A 497 40.49 -10.41 -18.24
N ASP A 498 41.62 -9.72 -18.34
CA ASP A 498 41.68 -8.33 -18.77
C ASP A 498 42.01 -8.25 -20.27
N ASP A 499 41.10 -7.60 -21.02
CA ASP A 499 41.25 -7.39 -22.46
C ASP A 499 41.83 -6.03 -22.75
N MET A 500 43.15 -5.88 -22.59
CA MET A 500 43.92 -4.71 -23.05
C MET A 500 43.77 -3.43 -22.22
N SER A 501 43.58 -3.48 -20.91
CA SER A 501 43.74 -2.31 -20.03
C SER A 501 45.18 -1.78 -20.02
N CYS A 502 45.37 -0.50 -19.67
CA CYS A 502 46.71 0.08 -19.56
C CYS A 502 47.49 -0.52 -18.38
N GLU A 503 48.83 -0.39 -18.39
CA GLU A 503 49.66 -0.96 -17.35
C GLU A 503 49.42 -0.37 -15.96
N ALA A 504 49.05 0.90 -15.92
CA ALA A 504 48.66 1.54 -14.67
C ALA A 504 47.42 0.89 -14.04
N ASP A 505 46.36 0.69 -14.85
CA ASP A 505 45.14 0.01 -14.42
C ASP A 505 45.42 -1.42 -13.96
N ARG A 506 46.24 -2.18 -14.72
CA ARG A 506 46.66 -3.55 -14.40
C ARG A 506 47.41 -3.64 -13.07
N THR A 507 48.26 -2.64 -12.81
CA THR A 507 49.00 -2.52 -11.56
C THR A 507 48.06 -2.25 -10.39
N GLU A 508 47.15 -1.29 -10.56
CA GLU A 508 46.16 -0.95 -9.54
C GLU A 508 45.19 -2.11 -9.24
N MET A 509 44.72 -2.84 -10.25
CA MET A 509 43.92 -4.07 -10.05
C MET A 509 44.63 -5.09 -9.15
N LYS A 510 45.89 -5.37 -9.41
CA LYS A 510 46.68 -6.31 -8.60
C LYS A 510 46.86 -5.83 -7.15
N GLN A 511 47.09 -4.55 -6.97
CA GLN A 511 47.27 -3.97 -5.63
C GLN A 511 45.96 -3.98 -4.82
N LEU A 512 44.85 -3.63 -5.43
CA LEU A 512 43.56 -3.58 -4.76
C LEU A 512 42.95 -4.95 -4.46
N TYR A 513 43.16 -5.92 -5.36
CA TYR A 513 42.55 -7.25 -5.26
C TYR A 513 43.56 -8.37 -5.35
N PRO A 514 44.46 -8.51 -4.39
CA PRO A 514 45.55 -9.49 -4.42
C PRO A 514 45.07 -10.94 -4.38
N PHE A 515 43.84 -11.21 -4.02
CA PHE A 515 43.20 -12.51 -4.02
C PHE A 515 42.68 -12.95 -5.40
N ILE A 516 42.62 -12.03 -6.40
CA ILE A 516 42.21 -12.33 -7.77
C ILE A 516 43.46 -12.72 -8.58
N GLU A 517 43.41 -13.85 -9.28
CA GLU A 517 44.37 -14.22 -10.29
C GLU A 517 44.01 -13.52 -11.59
N PHE A 518 44.93 -12.71 -12.14
CA PHE A 518 44.71 -11.93 -13.35
C PHE A 518 45.42 -12.60 -14.56
N TYR A 519 44.67 -12.73 -15.65
CA TYR A 519 45.20 -13.07 -16.98
C TYR A 519 45.15 -11.81 -17.85
N PHE A 520 46.31 -11.26 -18.18
CA PHE A 520 46.43 -10.06 -19.02
C PHE A 520 46.69 -10.48 -20.46
N LYS A 521 45.70 -10.28 -21.30
CA LYS A 521 45.76 -10.63 -22.72
C LYS A 521 46.77 -9.78 -23.48
N ASN A 522 47.35 -10.37 -24.53
CA ASN A 522 48.14 -9.69 -25.53
C ASN A 522 47.29 -9.31 -26.76
N MET A 523 47.91 -8.65 -27.79
CA MET A 523 47.20 -8.13 -28.94
C MET A 523 46.55 -9.23 -29.79
N ASP A 524 47.10 -10.42 -29.83
CA ASP A 524 46.61 -11.54 -30.64
C ASP A 524 45.40 -12.24 -29.96
N GLU A 525 45.19 -11.99 -28.68
CA GLU A 525 44.10 -12.56 -27.86
C GLU A 525 42.91 -11.67 -27.71
N LYS A 526 42.84 -10.55 -28.44
CA LYS A 526 41.77 -9.55 -28.32
C LYS A 526 40.37 -10.13 -28.60
N GLY A 527 39.38 -9.70 -27.78
CA GLY A 527 37.95 -9.97 -27.97
C GLY A 527 37.33 -10.88 -26.93
N HIS A 528 36.06 -10.65 -26.63
CA HIS A 528 35.30 -11.30 -25.55
C HIS A 528 35.23 -12.82 -25.71
N ARG A 529 35.03 -13.31 -26.92
CA ARG A 529 35.01 -14.75 -27.24
C ARG A 529 36.29 -15.47 -26.78
N ILE A 530 37.47 -14.87 -27.01
CA ILE A 530 38.74 -15.41 -26.55
C ILE A 530 38.84 -15.40 -25.04
N SER A 531 38.37 -14.31 -24.38
CA SER A 531 38.30 -14.25 -22.93
C SER A 531 37.47 -15.40 -22.33
N MET A 532 36.34 -15.75 -22.96
CA MET A 532 35.50 -16.86 -22.49
C MET A 532 36.17 -18.23 -22.66
N ASN A 533 36.95 -18.45 -23.72
CA ASN A 533 37.72 -19.67 -23.88
C ASN A 533 38.87 -19.78 -22.88
N ILE A 534 39.54 -18.67 -22.56
CA ILE A 534 40.56 -18.62 -21.48
C ILE A 534 39.91 -19.00 -20.13
N ILE A 535 38.74 -18.49 -19.84
CA ILE A 535 37.99 -18.84 -18.61
C ILE A 535 37.63 -20.32 -18.62
N ARG A 536 37.15 -20.86 -19.75
CA ARG A 536 36.82 -22.27 -19.90
C ARG A 536 38.04 -23.20 -19.63
N ASP A 537 39.20 -22.85 -20.15
CA ASP A 537 40.43 -23.61 -19.91
C ASP A 537 40.85 -23.49 -18.43
N LYS A 538 40.65 -22.35 -17.80
CA LYS A 538 40.84 -22.18 -16.36
C LYS A 538 39.91 -23.07 -15.54
N LEU A 539 38.62 -23.14 -15.88
CA LEU A 539 37.65 -24.03 -15.24
C LEU A 539 38.10 -25.49 -15.28
N LYS A 540 38.60 -25.93 -16.45
CA LYS A 540 39.15 -27.28 -16.65
C LYS A 540 40.39 -27.51 -15.78
N SER A 541 41.37 -26.60 -15.80
CA SER A 541 42.62 -26.74 -15.06
C SER A 541 42.45 -26.71 -13.54
N THR A 542 41.45 -25.99 -13.02
CA THR A 542 41.13 -25.93 -11.59
C THR A 542 40.25 -27.10 -11.12
N ASN A 543 39.73 -27.91 -12.05
CA ASN A 543 38.73 -28.95 -11.77
C ASN A 543 37.53 -28.37 -10.96
N SER A 544 37.04 -27.20 -11.41
CA SER A 544 35.91 -26.56 -10.77
C SER A 544 34.61 -27.27 -11.13
N LYS A 545 33.68 -27.40 -10.17
CA LYS A 545 32.34 -27.95 -10.36
C LYS A 545 31.34 -26.90 -10.74
N TYR A 546 31.50 -25.70 -10.16
CA TYR A 546 30.63 -24.55 -10.38
C TYR A 546 31.41 -23.35 -10.88
N TRP A 547 30.80 -22.61 -11.78
CA TRP A 547 31.35 -21.42 -12.37
C TRP A 547 30.40 -20.26 -12.13
N ILE A 548 30.89 -19.14 -11.54
CA ILE A 548 30.19 -17.89 -11.39
C ILE A 548 30.76 -16.91 -12.40
N GLN A 549 29.93 -16.39 -13.29
CA GLN A 549 30.32 -15.47 -14.35
C GLN A 549 29.82 -14.02 -14.06
N PHE A 550 30.74 -13.08 -14.27
CA PHE A 550 30.45 -11.63 -14.22
C PHE A 550 31.17 -10.87 -15.35
N GLY A 551 30.49 -9.81 -15.85
CA GLY A 551 31.16 -8.68 -16.51
C GLY A 551 31.70 -7.69 -15.46
N ASP A 552 32.46 -6.69 -15.91
CA ASP A 552 33.03 -5.63 -15.06
C ASP A 552 32.04 -4.47 -14.80
N ASP A 553 30.80 -4.57 -15.26
CA ASP A 553 29.81 -3.52 -15.30
C ASP A 553 28.48 -3.90 -14.61
N TYR A 554 28.57 -4.74 -13.57
CA TYR A 554 27.43 -5.11 -12.73
C TYR A 554 27.65 -4.69 -11.28
N CYS A 555 26.62 -4.10 -10.68
CA CYS A 555 26.61 -3.74 -9.29
C CYS A 555 25.58 -4.58 -8.54
N CYS A 556 26.02 -5.34 -7.56
CA CYS A 556 25.17 -6.06 -6.62
C CYS A 556 24.70 -5.12 -5.51
N PHE A 557 23.44 -5.19 -5.09
CA PHE A 557 22.88 -4.32 -4.07
C PHE A 557 22.01 -5.05 -3.05
N ASN A 558 21.86 -6.35 -3.21
CA ASN A 558 21.09 -7.19 -2.29
C ASN A 558 22.01 -8.09 -1.50
N SER A 559 21.94 -8.04 -0.17
CA SER A 559 22.72 -8.92 0.70
C SER A 559 22.11 -10.33 0.71
N ARG A 560 22.88 -11.34 0.33
CA ARG A 560 22.41 -12.72 0.22
C ARG A 560 23.56 -13.74 0.20
N SER A 561 23.25 -15.00 0.55
CA SER A 561 24.12 -16.15 0.38
C SER A 561 24.05 -16.70 -1.06
N TYR A 562 24.56 -15.93 -2.03
CA TYR A 562 24.43 -16.23 -3.45
C TYR A 562 25.01 -17.57 -3.85
N VAL A 563 26.14 -17.96 -3.26
CA VAL A 563 26.84 -19.21 -3.58
C VAL A 563 26.04 -20.41 -3.08
N ALA A 564 25.62 -20.38 -1.82
CA ALA A 564 24.90 -21.49 -1.20
C ALA A 564 23.51 -21.67 -1.82
N ASP A 565 22.78 -20.57 -2.03
CA ASP A 565 21.45 -20.62 -2.65
C ASP A 565 21.50 -21.12 -4.08
N SER A 566 22.47 -20.64 -4.88
CA SER A 566 22.66 -21.09 -6.27
C SER A 566 23.07 -22.57 -6.34
N LYS A 567 23.96 -23.01 -5.44
CA LYS A 567 24.36 -24.40 -5.34
C LYS A 567 23.16 -25.30 -5.02
N CYS A 568 22.33 -24.91 -4.08
CA CYS A 568 21.10 -25.63 -3.73
C CYS A 568 20.19 -25.81 -4.96
N VAL A 569 20.00 -24.76 -5.76
CA VAL A 569 19.20 -24.82 -7.00
C VAL A 569 19.80 -25.75 -8.02
N LEU A 570 21.11 -25.68 -8.27
CA LEU A 570 21.79 -26.49 -9.29
C LEU A 570 21.87 -27.97 -8.88
N ASP A 571 22.04 -28.28 -7.62
CA ASP A 571 22.08 -29.64 -7.11
C ASP A 571 20.68 -30.29 -7.09
N SER A 572 19.62 -29.56 -6.72
CA SER A 572 18.24 -30.07 -6.71
C SER A 572 17.52 -29.96 -8.06
N GLY A 573 17.89 -29.02 -8.90
CA GLY A 573 17.30 -28.79 -10.22
C GLY A 573 17.75 -29.76 -11.33
N SER A 574 18.56 -30.77 -11.02
CA SER A 574 19.08 -31.72 -11.99
C SER A 574 17.98 -32.48 -12.75
N THR A 575 16.89 -32.83 -12.09
CA THR A 575 15.71 -33.51 -12.68
C THR A 575 14.93 -32.64 -13.65
N LEU A 576 15.01 -31.30 -13.48
CA LEU A 576 14.36 -30.31 -14.34
C LEU A 576 15.26 -29.85 -15.50
N GLY A 577 16.47 -30.36 -15.59
CA GLY A 577 17.48 -29.96 -16.60
C GLY A 577 18.13 -28.61 -16.31
N ILE A 578 17.95 -28.01 -15.13
CA ILE A 578 18.54 -26.72 -14.73
C ILE A 578 20.08 -26.91 -14.61
N LYS A 579 20.83 -26.13 -15.40
CA LYS A 579 22.30 -26.13 -15.42
C LYS A 579 22.89 -24.74 -15.16
N GLN A 580 22.07 -23.71 -15.17
CA GLN A 580 22.42 -22.32 -14.87
C GLN A 580 21.35 -21.68 -13.99
N ILE A 581 21.77 -20.81 -13.07
CA ILE A 581 20.89 -19.88 -12.35
C ILE A 581 21.40 -18.46 -12.52
N VAL A 582 20.58 -17.60 -13.10
CA VAL A 582 20.84 -16.17 -13.25
C VAL A 582 20.36 -15.44 -12.00
N PHE A 583 21.17 -14.52 -11.49
CA PHE A 583 20.91 -13.81 -10.23
C PHE A 583 19.84 -12.74 -10.32
N ASN A 584 19.39 -12.39 -11.52
CA ASN A 584 18.47 -11.26 -11.73
C ASN A 584 17.36 -11.61 -12.73
N ARG A 585 16.11 -11.61 -12.28
CA ARG A 585 14.96 -11.93 -13.13
C ARG A 585 14.73 -10.92 -14.27
N ASN A 586 14.72 -9.61 -13.92
CA ASN A 586 14.27 -8.58 -14.86
C ASN A 586 15.24 -8.25 -15.97
N TYR A 587 16.48 -8.63 -15.83
CA TYR A 587 17.49 -8.30 -16.83
C TYR A 587 17.17 -8.94 -18.18
N ALA A 588 16.66 -10.15 -18.15
CA ALA A 588 16.24 -10.87 -19.35
C ALA A 588 15.00 -10.27 -20.03
N GLU A 589 14.08 -9.68 -19.27
CA GLU A 589 12.85 -9.06 -19.80
C GLU A 589 13.08 -7.71 -20.47
N GLY A 590 14.04 -6.92 -19.96
CA GLY A 590 14.29 -5.55 -20.42
C GLY A 590 15.30 -5.38 -21.56
N VAL A 591 16.31 -6.26 -21.62
CA VAL A 591 17.48 -6.07 -22.49
C VAL A 591 17.46 -7.00 -23.69
N CYS A 592 16.91 -8.20 -23.57
CA CYS A 592 17.01 -9.23 -24.60
C CYS A 592 15.81 -9.30 -25.55
N GLY A 593 14.78 -8.48 -25.36
CA GLY A 593 13.62 -8.38 -26.29
C GLY A 593 12.76 -9.63 -26.40
N TYR A 594 12.96 -10.61 -25.54
CA TYR A 594 12.08 -11.76 -25.42
C TYR A 594 11.41 -11.81 -24.05
N ARG A 595 10.16 -12.23 -24.06
CA ARG A 595 9.40 -12.43 -22.84
C ARG A 595 9.81 -13.75 -22.20
N ILE A 596 10.24 -13.68 -20.96
CA ILE A 596 10.16 -14.82 -20.07
C ILE A 596 8.70 -14.93 -19.66
N THR A 597 7.98 -15.86 -20.27
CA THR A 597 6.54 -16.06 -20.00
C THR A 597 6.33 -17.35 -19.25
N GLY A 598 5.41 -17.31 -18.28
CA GLY A 598 5.01 -18.48 -17.51
C GLY A 598 6.00 -18.84 -16.42
N GLU A 599 5.57 -18.73 -15.18
CA GLU A 599 6.28 -19.29 -14.04
C GLU A 599 5.99 -20.79 -14.00
N LEU A 600 7.01 -21.59 -14.28
CA LEU A 600 6.95 -22.99 -13.92
C LEU A 600 7.32 -23.08 -12.43
N PRO A 601 6.40 -23.52 -11.56
CA PRO A 601 6.68 -23.62 -10.14
C PRO A 601 7.88 -24.56 -9.94
N THR A 602 8.85 -24.09 -9.17
CA THR A 602 9.92 -24.94 -8.64
C THR A 602 9.62 -25.18 -7.16
N ASP A 603 9.97 -26.36 -6.65
CA ASP A 603 9.87 -26.67 -5.22
C ASP A 603 10.86 -25.85 -4.37
N ILE A 604 11.61 -24.94 -5.00
CA ILE A 604 12.66 -24.13 -4.37
C ILE A 604 12.12 -22.71 -4.17
N SER A 605 11.94 -22.32 -2.92
CA SER A 605 11.44 -20.99 -2.56
C SER A 605 12.30 -19.87 -3.16
N GLY A 606 11.64 -18.91 -3.82
CA GLY A 606 12.30 -17.74 -4.42
C GLY A 606 13.06 -18.01 -5.72
N VAL A 607 12.85 -19.16 -6.34
CA VAL A 607 13.41 -19.53 -7.64
C VAL A 607 12.32 -19.79 -8.65
N VAL A 608 12.47 -19.22 -9.83
CA VAL A 608 11.53 -19.34 -10.93
C VAL A 608 12.23 -19.96 -12.14
N LEU A 609 11.61 -20.99 -12.71
CA LEU A 609 11.93 -21.49 -14.03
C LEU A 609 10.97 -20.86 -15.02
N HIS A 610 11.48 -20.25 -16.07
CA HIS A 610 10.68 -19.61 -17.10
C HIS A 610 10.69 -20.40 -18.39
N ASP A 611 9.53 -20.43 -19.04
CA ASP A 611 9.41 -20.87 -20.42
C ASP A 611 9.86 -19.73 -21.34
N HIS A 612 11.02 -19.92 -22.00
CA HIS A 612 11.57 -18.93 -22.89
C HIS A 612 10.80 -18.95 -24.22
N LYS A 613 10.02 -17.91 -24.47
CA LYS A 613 9.29 -17.72 -25.74
C LYS A 613 9.81 -16.50 -26.49
N ILE A 614 9.94 -16.63 -27.81
CA ILE A 614 10.26 -15.50 -28.69
C ILE A 614 9.13 -14.47 -28.56
N GLY A 615 9.44 -13.28 -28.02
CA GLY A 615 8.50 -12.17 -27.90
C GLY A 615 8.50 -11.31 -29.15
N THR A 616 7.31 -10.95 -29.62
CA THR A 616 7.14 -9.91 -30.63
C THR A 616 7.11 -8.55 -29.96
N PHE A 617 8.27 -7.94 -29.70
CA PHE A 617 8.34 -6.53 -29.33
C PHE A 617 8.72 -5.70 -30.55
N PRO A 618 7.90 -4.70 -30.95
CA PRO A 618 8.11 -3.94 -32.19
C PRO A 618 9.31 -2.98 -32.17
N TYR A 619 10.01 -2.85 -31.03
CA TYR A 619 11.09 -1.86 -30.87
C TYR A 619 12.46 -2.45 -30.48
N CYS A 620 12.63 -3.76 -30.47
CA CYS A 620 13.88 -4.39 -30.11
C CYS A 620 14.56 -5.08 -31.31
N ASN A 621 15.74 -4.62 -31.67
CA ASN A 621 16.67 -5.35 -32.55
C ASN A 621 17.38 -6.52 -31.81
N ALA A 622 16.82 -6.98 -30.70
CA ALA A 622 17.41 -8.02 -29.90
C ALA A 622 17.13 -9.40 -30.48
N HIS A 623 18.19 -10.21 -30.53
CA HIS A 623 18.09 -11.59 -30.97
C HIS A 623 17.66 -12.49 -29.81
N TYR A 624 16.91 -13.54 -30.10
CA TYR A 624 16.53 -14.57 -29.14
C TYR A 624 17.73 -15.33 -28.60
N TRP A 625 17.85 -15.43 -27.28
CA TRP A 625 18.84 -16.19 -26.55
C TRP A 625 18.16 -17.29 -25.72
N PRO A 626 18.10 -18.53 -26.20
CA PRO A 626 17.43 -19.58 -25.47
C PRO A 626 18.30 -20.12 -24.31
N HIS A 627 17.76 -20.07 -23.11
CA HIS A 627 18.26 -20.77 -21.93
C HIS A 627 19.76 -20.66 -21.57
N PHE A 628 20.49 -19.66 -22.04
CA PHE A 628 21.87 -19.42 -21.66
C PHE A 628 22.20 -17.94 -21.69
N SER A 629 22.97 -17.45 -20.73
CA SER A 629 23.42 -16.06 -20.70
C SER A 629 24.72 -15.89 -19.93
N PHE A 630 25.58 -14.95 -20.38
CA PHE A 630 26.72 -14.46 -19.61
C PHE A 630 26.38 -13.40 -18.57
N ASN A 631 25.11 -13.11 -18.36
CA ASN A 631 24.70 -12.27 -17.23
C ASN A 631 25.14 -12.89 -15.90
N PRO A 632 25.28 -12.10 -14.82
CA PRO A 632 25.66 -12.60 -13.51
C PRO A 632 24.89 -13.86 -13.13
N SER A 633 25.59 -14.98 -13.04
CA SER A 633 24.96 -16.30 -12.88
C SER A 633 25.94 -17.31 -12.30
N MET A 634 25.38 -18.39 -11.76
CA MET A 634 26.15 -19.60 -11.42
C MET A 634 25.75 -20.75 -12.35
N ILE A 635 26.76 -21.46 -12.86
CA ILE A 635 26.65 -22.46 -13.93
C ILE A 635 27.37 -23.76 -13.50
N LEU A 636 26.79 -24.92 -13.81
CA LEU A 636 27.51 -26.17 -13.70
C LEU A 636 28.62 -26.23 -14.78
N VAL A 637 29.82 -26.62 -14.41
CA VAL A 637 30.98 -26.62 -15.31
C VAL A 637 30.94 -27.79 -16.29
N GLU A 638 30.41 -28.95 -15.89
CA GLU A 638 30.31 -30.11 -16.74
C GLU A 638 29.60 -29.83 -18.07
N PRO A 639 28.43 -29.17 -18.14
CA PRO A 639 27.81 -28.76 -19.38
C PRO A 639 28.68 -27.85 -20.26
N ILE A 640 29.42 -26.92 -19.66
CA ILE A 640 30.29 -25.99 -20.37
C ILE A 640 31.45 -26.77 -21.05
N LEU A 641 32.03 -27.73 -20.35
CA LEU A 641 33.12 -28.54 -20.89
C LEU A 641 32.65 -29.51 -21.96
N SER A 642 31.44 -30.08 -21.80
CA SER A 642 30.85 -31.03 -22.76
C SER A 642 30.46 -30.39 -24.10
N LEU A 643 29.95 -29.16 -24.07
CA LEU A 643 29.56 -28.42 -25.27
C LEU A 643 30.74 -27.83 -26.07
N GLY A 644 31.94 -27.86 -25.50
CA GLY A 644 33.16 -27.43 -26.18
C GLY A 644 33.41 -25.92 -26.12
N ASN A 645 34.24 -25.42 -27.02
CA ASN A 645 34.70 -24.05 -27.07
C ASN A 645 33.59 -23.11 -27.54
N PHE A 646 33.74 -21.82 -27.20
CA PHE A 646 33.02 -20.72 -27.81
C PHE A 646 33.69 -20.40 -29.17
N ASP A 647 33.33 -21.15 -30.20
CA ASP A 647 34.06 -21.18 -31.48
C ASP A 647 33.35 -20.44 -32.64
N SER A 648 32.10 -20.01 -32.43
CA SER A 648 31.40 -19.27 -33.44
C SER A 648 32.14 -17.97 -33.83
N PRO A 649 32.39 -17.73 -35.13
CA PRO A 649 33.02 -16.50 -35.59
C PRO A 649 32.06 -15.30 -35.57
N ASN A 650 30.78 -15.55 -35.24
CA ASN A 650 29.75 -14.54 -35.19
C ASN A 650 30.02 -13.56 -34.04
N ILE A 651 29.69 -12.30 -34.24
CA ILE A 651 29.70 -11.26 -33.18
C ILE A 651 28.78 -11.65 -32.02
N PHE A 652 27.72 -12.39 -32.29
CA PHE A 652 26.76 -12.92 -31.33
C PHE A 652 27.07 -14.40 -30.96
N PHE A 653 28.32 -14.74 -30.72
CA PHE A 653 28.75 -16.11 -30.39
C PHE A 653 28.04 -16.68 -29.16
N GLU A 654 27.60 -15.84 -28.23
CA GLU A 654 26.79 -16.22 -27.06
C GLU A 654 25.44 -16.82 -27.48
N ARG A 655 24.75 -16.22 -28.46
CA ARG A 655 23.50 -16.76 -29.00
C ARG A 655 23.72 -18.15 -29.63
N ASP A 656 24.79 -18.30 -30.39
CA ASP A 656 25.09 -19.56 -31.03
C ASP A 656 25.39 -20.67 -29.98
N TYR A 657 26.02 -20.28 -28.87
CA TYR A 657 26.25 -21.18 -27.74
C TYR A 657 24.95 -21.48 -27.00
N ALA A 658 24.05 -20.51 -26.83
CA ALA A 658 22.71 -20.65 -26.24
C ALA A 658 21.87 -21.65 -27.05
N ASN A 659 21.94 -21.61 -28.39
CA ASN A 659 21.29 -22.61 -29.26
C ASN A 659 21.82 -24.02 -29.02
N LYS A 660 23.15 -24.19 -28.87
CA LYS A 660 23.75 -25.51 -28.50
C LYS A 660 23.24 -25.98 -27.12
N TRP A 661 23.12 -25.07 -26.17
CA TRP A 661 22.62 -25.32 -24.81
C TRP A 661 21.19 -25.85 -24.82
N GLU A 662 20.30 -25.18 -25.54
CA GLU A 662 18.89 -25.55 -25.70
C GLU A 662 18.70 -26.89 -26.41
N LEU A 663 19.49 -27.15 -27.47
CA LEU A 663 19.43 -28.43 -28.25
C LEU A 663 19.70 -29.65 -27.39
N VAL A 664 20.51 -29.53 -26.35
CA VAL A 664 20.82 -30.63 -25.41
C VAL A 664 19.79 -30.74 -24.29
N GLY A 665 18.82 -29.79 -24.22
CA GLY A 665 17.76 -29.75 -23.20
C GLY A 665 18.17 -29.12 -21.88
N TYR A 666 19.31 -28.39 -21.85
CA TYR A 666 19.72 -27.66 -20.67
C TYR A 666 18.88 -26.41 -20.48
N LYS A 667 18.55 -26.08 -19.22
CA LYS A 667 17.70 -24.96 -18.84
C LYS A 667 18.39 -24.00 -17.88
N THR A 668 17.87 -22.76 -17.86
CA THR A 668 18.30 -21.70 -16.94
C THR A 668 17.15 -21.30 -16.05
N ALA A 669 17.40 -21.26 -14.74
CA ALA A 669 16.51 -20.71 -13.74
C ALA A 669 16.94 -19.27 -13.36
N PHE A 670 16.08 -18.56 -12.67
CA PHE A 670 16.31 -17.19 -12.21
C PHE A 670 15.95 -17.07 -10.75
N PHE A 671 16.69 -16.29 -9.99
CA PHE A 671 16.16 -15.81 -8.73
C PHE A 671 15.00 -14.87 -9.03
N ASN A 672 13.87 -15.08 -8.36
CA ASN A 672 12.67 -14.25 -8.55
C ASN A 672 12.82 -12.88 -7.84
N ARG A 673 13.94 -12.19 -8.11
CA ARG A 673 14.29 -10.92 -7.48
C ARG A 673 15.25 -10.14 -8.37
N ILE A 674 15.21 -8.80 -8.28
CA ILE A 674 16.26 -7.94 -8.84
C ILE A 674 17.35 -7.80 -7.80
N THR A 675 18.54 -8.25 -8.10
CA THR A 675 19.67 -8.30 -7.16
C THR A 675 20.92 -7.61 -7.67
N HIS A 676 21.01 -7.41 -8.98
CA HIS A 676 22.14 -6.81 -9.69
C HIS A 676 21.67 -5.82 -10.72
N ARG A 677 22.44 -4.78 -10.94
CA ARG A 677 22.21 -3.78 -11.95
C ARG A 677 23.41 -3.71 -12.90
N HIS A 678 23.12 -3.58 -14.18
CA HIS A 678 24.12 -3.22 -15.19
C HIS A 678 24.45 -1.73 -15.09
N ILE A 679 25.74 -1.41 -14.86
CA ILE A 679 26.25 -0.04 -14.70
C ILE A 679 27.11 0.34 -15.91
N ASN A 680 26.47 0.85 -16.98
CA ASN A 680 27.21 1.23 -18.19
C ASN A 680 27.38 2.75 -18.24
N ASP A 681 28.57 3.23 -18.66
CA ASP A 681 28.91 4.66 -18.80
C ASP A 681 28.02 5.41 -19.83
N LYS A 682 27.40 4.69 -20.77
CA LYS A 682 26.50 5.30 -21.76
C LYS A 682 25.16 5.80 -21.21
N LEU A 683 24.85 5.55 -19.96
CA LEU A 683 23.64 6.07 -19.29
C LEU A 683 23.89 7.41 -18.57
N GLN A 684 25.07 8.01 -18.71
CA GLN A 684 25.42 9.32 -18.15
C GLN A 684 25.35 10.48 -19.15
N SER A 685 24.91 10.23 -20.39
CA SER A 685 24.74 11.29 -21.42
C SER A 685 23.28 11.55 -21.74
#